data_1f4bb1b3e506e7bc89f8b2e1d881e9dc
#
_entry.id   1f4bb1b3e506e7bc89f8b2e1d881e9dc
#
_cell.length_a   1.000
_cell.length_b   1.000
_cell.length_c   1.000
_cell.angle_alpha   90.00
_cell.angle_beta   90.00
_cell.angle_gamma   90.00
#
_symmetry.space_group_name_H-M   'P 1'
#
loop_
_entity.id
_entity.type
_entity.pdbx_description
1 polymer ?
#
loop_
_entity_poly.entity_id
_entity_poly.type
_entity_poly.pdbx_seq_one_letter_code
_entity_poly.pdbx_strand_id
1 'polypeptide(L)'
;MTFTRPSPVPPAVLEPNAYLVPRTRPDTQREWPVELPQQGLYKVTGEPGSGVSSFLLDTAAAAMRRHAGSETEQGPGGVLVLTDSKETGARLRAELADTLAASGFVSDEPVVRSVHSLAFALVRQQMDEELRLISGAEQDAVIRQLLQGHAEDGGGTWPEELRPALPMVGFARQLRDFLLRAIERGQGPEDLVELGQRHDIGIWSASGDFLREYQQVMALSGAHRLSASELIAAALEVELPRTWHTVIVDDAQHLAPASAALVQKLLEQADLGVVGGDLEQSVFRFRGASPAFFQDLGGLDHEVINLGATRRTPVRSAAIAESSAAELSLVADTLRRAHLEEGVAYRDMAVVVRSTPLLEPMRRALLRAGVPVALNPTDLVLGEQRIVSALLLGVRALYEELQPTEWRDLLLSPVGGADPVTLRRLLRGLRRWSPEVRAEESLRELLLTPDGLPDFGTVLTDRELDILHRVRDVLDAGRDVLAHGGTVEEVLWALWHATGLANRLLASALRGGATGSQADRDLDAVMALFDAAGDHTERRPSAGIESFVASITEQELPTGVRDRRSATPDAAALLTAHGAVGREFRRVVVAGVQELTWPSLGETGSLFRQEDLVDLIDNDVDPGVPVSHINERLVEERRLFTVATSRATDELLVTAVESDDGEEVEQRSRFVEEFCRDYGVQPRPVRIAGSSADAFRISGQTTDTAADAEDASAVVRVLAHDDLIAEFRRVLVDPASTEAERSQAARQLARLAGAGVLGADPAQWWTTTEPSTSEPLDVSPALSPSRVEKLLACPMQAVLERMSGLDESLDMIYGAMAHAYFEALGNGMDDTEALDATVAARRAADNAPEWKV
;
A
#
# COMPACT_ATOMS: atom_id res chain seq x y z
N MET A 1 40.07 -1.38 -49.35
CA MET A 1 39.07 -2.37 -48.91
C MET A 1 37.84 -1.61 -48.49
N THR A 2 36.86 -1.63 -49.38
CA THR A 2 35.56 -0.96 -49.16
C THR A 2 34.67 -1.86 -48.33
N PHE A 3 34.36 -1.45 -47.07
CA PHE A 3 33.40 -2.12 -46.24
C PHE A 3 31.97 -1.86 -46.75
N THR A 4 31.35 -2.82 -47.37
CA THR A 4 29.92 -2.80 -47.68
C THR A 4 29.14 -3.00 -46.39
N ARG A 5 28.30 -2.01 -45.99
CA ARG A 5 27.32 -2.14 -44.94
C ARG A 5 26.34 -3.27 -45.31
N PRO A 6 26.06 -4.20 -44.38
CA PRO A 6 25.00 -5.17 -44.63
C PRO A 6 23.65 -4.45 -44.72
N SER A 7 22.84 -4.85 -45.69
CA SER A 7 21.49 -4.33 -45.86
C SER A 7 20.66 -4.57 -44.57
N PRO A 8 19.81 -3.67 -44.14
CA PRO A 8 18.95 -3.87 -43.01
C PRO A 8 18.02 -5.05 -43.31
N VAL A 9 18.03 -6.03 -42.43
CA VAL A 9 17.06 -7.14 -42.44
C VAL A 9 15.69 -6.49 -42.22
N PRO A 10 14.68 -6.74 -43.08
CA PRO A 10 13.34 -6.21 -42.83
C PRO A 10 12.83 -6.78 -41.52
N PRO A 11 12.09 -5.98 -40.70
CA PRO A 11 11.50 -6.44 -39.48
C PRO A 11 10.60 -7.64 -39.80
N ALA A 12 10.81 -8.76 -39.12
CA ALA A 12 9.93 -9.90 -39.21
C ALA A 12 8.53 -9.40 -38.74
N VAL A 13 7.61 -9.33 -39.70
CA VAL A 13 6.19 -9.10 -39.37
C VAL A 13 5.72 -10.40 -38.72
N LEU A 14 5.71 -10.41 -37.38
CA LEU A 14 5.01 -11.44 -36.63
C LEU A 14 3.52 -11.19 -36.88
N GLU A 15 2.92 -11.97 -37.78
CA GLU A 15 1.47 -12.03 -37.86
C GLU A 15 0.95 -12.49 -36.49
N PRO A 16 0.11 -11.71 -35.81
CA PRO A 16 -0.48 -12.15 -34.57
C PRO A 16 -1.45 -13.31 -34.88
N ASN A 17 -1.04 -14.53 -34.64
CA ASN A 17 -1.94 -15.65 -34.60
C ASN A 17 -2.78 -15.56 -33.32
N ALA A 18 -3.77 -14.68 -33.31
CA ALA A 18 -4.81 -14.65 -32.29
C ALA A 18 -5.79 -15.78 -32.57
N TYR A 19 -5.66 -16.88 -31.87
CA TYR A 19 -6.66 -17.93 -31.86
C TYR A 19 -7.71 -17.57 -30.80
N LEU A 20 -8.96 -17.36 -31.25
CA LEU A 20 -10.13 -17.41 -30.38
C LEU A 20 -10.33 -18.87 -29.96
N VAL A 21 -9.79 -19.23 -28.79
CA VAL A 21 -10.10 -20.50 -28.14
C VAL A 21 -11.50 -20.38 -27.55
N PRO A 22 -12.50 -21.15 -28.04
CA PRO A 22 -13.80 -21.13 -27.36
C PRO A 22 -13.60 -21.63 -25.93
N ARG A 23 -13.99 -20.82 -24.95
CA ARG A 23 -14.07 -21.28 -23.57
C ARG A 23 -15.25 -22.24 -23.42
N THR A 24 -15.02 -23.49 -23.76
CA THR A 24 -15.92 -24.59 -23.35
C THR A 24 -15.66 -24.85 -21.88
N ARG A 25 -16.34 -24.08 -21.01
CA ARG A 25 -16.51 -24.54 -19.62
C ARG A 25 -17.60 -25.61 -19.63
N PRO A 26 -17.40 -26.73 -18.91
CA PRO A 26 -18.48 -27.68 -18.69
C PRO A 26 -19.62 -26.91 -18.03
N ASP A 27 -20.84 -27.11 -18.49
CA ASP A 27 -22.07 -26.57 -17.91
C ASP A 27 -22.29 -27.30 -16.57
N THR A 28 -21.51 -26.88 -15.55
CA THR A 28 -21.63 -27.41 -14.18
C THR A 28 -22.76 -26.64 -13.54
N GLN A 29 -24.01 -27.14 -13.72
CA GLN A 29 -25.10 -26.73 -12.82
C GLN A 29 -24.64 -27.02 -11.37
N ARG A 30 -24.49 -25.98 -10.61
CA ARG A 30 -24.20 -26.11 -9.17
C ARG A 30 -25.42 -26.72 -8.50
N GLU A 31 -25.21 -27.78 -7.72
CA GLU A 31 -26.26 -28.34 -6.87
C GLU A 31 -26.31 -27.60 -5.54
N TRP A 32 -27.49 -27.13 -5.18
CA TRP A 32 -27.74 -26.44 -3.94
C TRP A 32 -28.58 -27.32 -2.98
N PRO A 33 -28.39 -27.16 -1.66
CA PRO A 33 -29.15 -27.94 -0.66
C PRO A 33 -30.64 -27.54 -0.60
N VAL A 34 -30.99 -26.42 -1.22
CA VAL A 34 -32.35 -25.85 -1.27
C VAL A 34 -32.66 -25.41 -2.70
N GLU A 35 -33.94 -25.34 -3.03
CA GLU A 35 -34.38 -24.75 -4.30
C GLU A 35 -34.09 -23.24 -4.33
N LEU A 36 -33.81 -22.71 -5.54
CA LEU A 36 -33.58 -21.28 -5.71
C LEU A 36 -34.87 -20.50 -5.45
N PRO A 37 -34.84 -19.45 -4.61
CA PRO A 37 -36.00 -18.63 -4.27
C PRO A 37 -36.66 -18.01 -5.49
N GLN A 38 -37.97 -17.89 -5.45
CA GLN A 38 -38.78 -17.30 -6.56
C GLN A 38 -39.61 -16.09 -6.14
N GLN A 39 -40.01 -16.00 -4.89
CA GLN A 39 -40.80 -14.91 -4.31
C GLN A 39 -40.47 -14.80 -2.80
N GLY A 40 -40.69 -13.63 -2.21
CA GLY A 40 -40.45 -13.38 -0.80
C GLY A 40 -39.08 -12.81 -0.49
N LEU A 41 -38.76 -12.65 0.78
CA LEU A 41 -37.49 -12.13 1.25
C LEU A 41 -36.68 -13.22 1.96
N TYR A 42 -35.45 -13.38 1.56
CA TYR A 42 -34.54 -14.41 2.07
C TYR A 42 -33.22 -13.83 2.55
N LYS A 43 -32.80 -14.25 3.70
CA LYS A 43 -31.44 -14.04 4.21
C LYS A 43 -30.60 -15.29 3.99
N VAL A 44 -29.52 -15.16 3.22
CA VAL A 44 -28.62 -16.27 2.88
C VAL A 44 -27.33 -16.17 3.67
N THR A 45 -27.01 -17.20 4.45
CA THR A 45 -25.81 -17.28 5.27
C THR A 45 -25.02 -18.55 5.00
N GLY A 46 -23.75 -18.58 5.42
CA GLY A 46 -22.91 -19.76 5.37
C GLY A 46 -21.47 -19.43 5.70
N GLU A 47 -20.67 -20.42 6.04
CA GLU A 47 -19.25 -20.21 6.31
C GLU A 47 -18.51 -19.66 5.09
N PRO A 48 -17.36 -18.98 5.28
CA PRO A 48 -16.52 -18.51 4.15
C PRO A 48 -16.20 -19.67 3.20
N GLY A 49 -16.59 -19.51 1.91
CA GLY A 49 -16.44 -20.57 0.90
C GLY A 49 -17.57 -21.59 0.83
N SER A 50 -18.69 -21.41 1.52
CA SER A 50 -19.91 -22.22 1.35
C SER A 50 -20.61 -21.99 0.01
N GLY A 51 -20.34 -20.82 -0.64
CA GLY A 51 -20.88 -20.47 -1.95
C GLY A 51 -22.02 -19.45 -1.92
N VAL A 52 -22.14 -18.61 -0.88
CA VAL A 52 -23.20 -17.57 -0.78
C VAL A 52 -23.27 -16.73 -2.04
N SER A 53 -22.19 -16.05 -2.47
CA SER A 53 -22.20 -15.22 -3.69
C SER A 53 -22.58 -16.01 -4.94
N SER A 54 -22.13 -17.26 -5.08
CA SER A 54 -22.50 -18.13 -6.21
C SER A 54 -23.98 -18.51 -6.20
N PHE A 55 -24.56 -18.76 -5.00
CA PHE A 55 -25.99 -19.00 -4.85
C PHE A 55 -26.82 -17.78 -5.26
N LEU A 56 -26.37 -16.59 -4.85
CA LEU A 56 -27.00 -15.33 -5.24
C LEU A 56 -26.97 -15.12 -6.76
N LEU A 57 -25.82 -15.40 -7.41
CA LEU A 57 -25.70 -15.29 -8.88
C LEU A 57 -26.53 -16.31 -9.61
N ASP A 58 -26.63 -17.55 -9.14
CA ASP A 58 -27.51 -18.57 -9.75
C ASP A 58 -28.98 -18.19 -9.58
N THR A 59 -29.35 -17.57 -8.45
CA THR A 59 -30.69 -17.00 -8.23
C THR A 59 -30.98 -15.85 -9.19
N ALA A 60 -30.01 -14.93 -9.36
CA ALA A 60 -30.11 -13.84 -10.34
C ALA A 60 -30.29 -14.38 -11.75
N ALA A 61 -29.46 -15.34 -12.18
CA ALA A 61 -29.54 -15.95 -13.49
C ALA A 61 -30.89 -16.68 -13.73
N ALA A 62 -31.41 -17.36 -12.69
CA ALA A 62 -32.73 -18.00 -12.76
C ALA A 62 -33.87 -16.98 -12.88
N ALA A 63 -33.80 -15.87 -12.14
CA ALA A 63 -34.76 -14.77 -12.25
C ALA A 63 -34.75 -14.13 -13.65
N MET A 64 -33.54 -13.85 -14.18
CA MET A 64 -33.36 -13.28 -15.52
C MET A 64 -33.96 -14.20 -16.60
N ARG A 65 -33.72 -15.54 -16.52
CA ARG A 65 -34.29 -16.50 -17.47
C ARG A 65 -35.84 -16.54 -17.41
N ARG A 66 -36.44 -16.36 -16.23
CA ARG A 66 -37.90 -16.32 -16.06
C ARG A 66 -38.50 -15.06 -16.70
N HIS A 67 -37.87 -13.91 -16.53
CA HIS A 67 -38.34 -12.62 -17.08
C HIS A 67 -38.07 -12.47 -18.58
N ALA A 68 -37.07 -13.18 -19.15
CA ALA A 68 -36.79 -13.15 -20.59
C ALA A 68 -37.95 -13.67 -21.49
N GLY A 69 -38.90 -14.40 -20.92
CA GLY A 69 -40.09 -14.92 -21.63
C GLY A 69 -41.35 -14.06 -21.48
N SER A 70 -41.31 -12.95 -20.75
CA SER A 70 -42.47 -12.10 -20.51
C SER A 70 -42.47 -10.93 -21.50
N GLU A 71 -43.50 -10.84 -22.35
CA GLU A 71 -43.71 -9.73 -23.30
C GLU A 71 -44.17 -8.41 -22.64
N THR A 72 -43.80 -8.16 -21.40
CA THR A 72 -44.02 -6.84 -20.78
C THR A 72 -43.09 -5.82 -21.42
N GLU A 73 -43.62 -4.62 -21.74
CA GLU A 73 -42.93 -3.47 -22.36
C GLU A 73 -41.64 -3.01 -21.58
N GLN A 74 -41.36 -3.62 -20.45
CA GLN A 74 -40.14 -3.44 -19.64
C GLN A 74 -39.25 -4.66 -19.87
N GLY A 75 -38.23 -4.46 -20.67
CA GLY A 75 -37.20 -5.50 -21.01
C GLY A 75 -36.66 -6.25 -19.80
N PRO A 76 -35.54 -7.02 -19.94
CA PRO A 76 -34.93 -7.84 -18.91
C PRO A 76 -34.45 -7.09 -17.66
N GLY A 77 -34.80 -5.83 -17.51
CA GLY A 77 -34.43 -4.88 -16.45
C GLY A 77 -35.02 -5.14 -15.06
N GLY A 78 -35.77 -6.23 -14.85
CA GLY A 78 -36.38 -6.53 -13.54
C GLY A 78 -35.48 -7.08 -12.47
N VAL A 79 -34.19 -7.33 -12.75
CA VAL A 79 -33.23 -7.94 -11.80
C VAL A 79 -32.11 -6.96 -11.48
N LEU A 80 -31.88 -6.72 -10.20
CA LEU A 80 -30.82 -5.87 -9.68
C LEU A 80 -29.97 -6.65 -8.69
N VAL A 81 -28.66 -6.69 -8.92
CA VAL A 81 -27.67 -7.27 -8.00
C VAL A 81 -26.80 -6.15 -7.45
N LEU A 82 -26.81 -5.98 -6.15
CA LEU A 82 -26.08 -4.94 -5.41
C LEU A 82 -24.89 -5.51 -4.67
N THR A 83 -23.81 -4.74 -4.64
CA THR A 83 -22.59 -5.04 -3.90
C THR A 83 -22.11 -3.80 -3.13
N ASP A 84 -21.24 -4.01 -2.14
CA ASP A 84 -20.60 -2.93 -1.39
C ASP A 84 -19.59 -2.13 -2.24
N SER A 85 -18.85 -2.82 -3.13
CA SER A 85 -17.71 -2.25 -3.85
C SER A 85 -17.76 -2.40 -5.37
N LYS A 86 -17.01 -1.55 -6.09
CA LYS A 86 -16.88 -1.63 -7.55
C LYS A 86 -16.14 -2.89 -7.99
N GLU A 87 -15.14 -3.31 -7.22
CA GLU A 87 -14.30 -4.48 -7.49
C GLU A 87 -15.14 -5.76 -7.41
N THR A 88 -15.89 -5.92 -6.31
CA THR A 88 -16.83 -7.04 -6.15
C THR A 88 -17.86 -7.02 -7.27
N GLY A 89 -18.42 -5.85 -7.59
CA GLY A 89 -19.38 -5.70 -8.70
C GLY A 89 -18.80 -6.09 -10.06
N ALA A 90 -17.55 -5.76 -10.35
CA ALA A 90 -16.89 -6.13 -11.60
C ALA A 90 -16.71 -7.66 -11.71
N ARG A 91 -16.29 -8.31 -10.63
CA ARG A 91 -16.11 -9.75 -10.54
C ARG A 91 -17.45 -10.48 -10.73
N LEU A 92 -18.48 -10.10 -9.98
CA LEU A 92 -19.80 -10.74 -10.07
C LEU A 92 -20.43 -10.53 -11.45
N ARG A 93 -20.20 -9.37 -12.08
CA ARG A 93 -20.65 -9.11 -13.46
C ARG A 93 -20.00 -10.06 -14.45
N ALA A 94 -18.71 -10.31 -14.34
CA ALA A 94 -17.98 -11.26 -15.19
C ALA A 94 -18.49 -12.69 -14.98
N GLU A 95 -18.70 -13.11 -13.73
CA GLU A 95 -19.20 -14.44 -13.39
C GLU A 95 -20.65 -14.65 -13.84
N LEU A 96 -21.52 -13.64 -13.69
CA LEU A 96 -22.89 -13.68 -14.18
C LEU A 96 -22.93 -13.74 -15.72
N ALA A 97 -22.09 -12.96 -16.41
CA ALA A 97 -21.97 -13.00 -17.85
C ALA A 97 -21.51 -14.38 -18.35
N ASP A 98 -20.53 -14.99 -17.69
CA ASP A 98 -20.09 -16.36 -17.99
C ASP A 98 -21.24 -17.39 -17.79
N THR A 99 -22.06 -17.23 -16.73
CA THR A 99 -23.20 -18.09 -16.41
C THR A 99 -24.33 -17.94 -17.45
N LEU A 100 -24.50 -16.77 -18.04
CA LEU A 100 -25.54 -16.45 -19.02
C LEU A 100 -25.07 -16.59 -20.48
N ALA A 101 -23.77 -16.80 -20.72
CA ALA A 101 -23.16 -16.81 -22.06
C ALA A 101 -23.83 -17.79 -23.02
N ALA A 102 -24.30 -18.95 -22.53
CA ALA A 102 -25.02 -19.95 -23.31
C ALA A 102 -26.46 -19.51 -23.70
N SER A 103 -27.04 -18.52 -23.01
CA SER A 103 -28.44 -18.08 -23.19
C SER A 103 -28.63 -16.92 -24.18
N GLY A 104 -27.51 -16.35 -24.70
CA GLY A 104 -27.58 -15.22 -25.65
C GLY A 104 -28.25 -13.96 -25.10
N PHE A 105 -28.17 -13.80 -23.78
CA PHE A 105 -28.86 -12.73 -23.06
C PHE A 105 -28.14 -11.37 -23.26
N VAL A 106 -28.87 -10.34 -23.60
CA VAL A 106 -28.40 -8.96 -23.72
C VAL A 106 -29.27 -8.08 -22.81
N SER A 107 -28.63 -7.27 -21.97
CA SER A 107 -29.30 -6.29 -21.12
C SER A 107 -28.85 -4.88 -21.51
N ASP A 108 -29.76 -3.96 -21.64
CA ASP A 108 -29.51 -2.53 -21.94
C ASP A 108 -28.95 -1.80 -20.70
N GLU A 109 -29.27 -2.29 -19.50
CA GLU A 109 -28.77 -1.74 -18.23
C GLU A 109 -27.86 -2.71 -17.47
N PRO A 110 -26.87 -2.20 -16.70
CA PRO A 110 -26.03 -3.04 -15.86
C PRO A 110 -26.85 -3.69 -14.74
N VAL A 111 -27.01 -5.02 -14.80
CA VAL A 111 -27.70 -5.82 -13.77
C VAL A 111 -26.97 -5.80 -12.43
N VAL A 112 -25.64 -5.81 -12.46
CA VAL A 112 -24.79 -5.79 -11.25
C VAL A 112 -24.20 -4.40 -11.04
N ARG A 113 -24.49 -3.79 -9.90
CA ARG A 113 -24.03 -2.43 -9.52
C ARG A 113 -23.52 -2.41 -8.07
N SER A 114 -22.60 -1.51 -7.75
CA SER A 114 -22.41 -1.14 -6.35
C SER A 114 -23.56 -0.23 -5.89
N VAL A 115 -23.85 -0.21 -4.58
CA VAL A 115 -24.90 0.65 -4.01
C VAL A 115 -24.66 2.11 -4.39
N HIS A 116 -23.41 2.59 -4.34
CA HIS A 116 -23.05 3.95 -4.76
C HIS A 116 -23.29 4.20 -6.26
N SER A 117 -23.04 3.19 -7.12
CA SER A 117 -23.32 3.32 -8.56
C SER A 117 -24.82 3.40 -8.85
N LEU A 118 -25.63 2.70 -8.08
CA LEU A 118 -27.09 2.82 -8.16
C LEU A 118 -27.55 4.19 -7.66
N ALA A 119 -27.08 4.63 -6.49
CA ALA A 119 -27.40 5.94 -5.94
C ALA A 119 -27.09 7.07 -6.92
N PHE A 120 -25.92 7.00 -7.58
CA PHE A 120 -25.54 7.97 -8.62
C PHE A 120 -26.54 7.99 -9.78
N ALA A 121 -26.98 6.82 -10.24
CA ALA A 121 -27.96 6.76 -11.33
C ALA A 121 -29.33 7.35 -10.91
N LEU A 122 -29.79 7.06 -9.69
CA LEU A 122 -31.06 7.58 -9.15
C LEU A 122 -31.06 9.10 -9.02
N VAL A 123 -30.03 9.64 -8.38
CA VAL A 123 -29.90 11.10 -8.17
C VAL A 123 -29.75 11.82 -9.50
N ARG A 124 -28.95 11.29 -10.44
CA ARG A 124 -28.73 11.89 -11.76
C ARG A 124 -30.00 11.97 -12.58
N GLN A 125 -30.91 10.98 -12.45
CA GLN A 125 -32.20 10.99 -13.20
C GLN A 125 -33.14 12.11 -12.77
N GLN A 126 -33.02 12.64 -11.56
CA GLN A 126 -33.85 13.71 -11.02
C GLN A 126 -33.24 15.11 -11.14
N MET A 127 -31.95 15.20 -11.50
CA MET A 127 -31.25 16.47 -11.62
C MET A 127 -31.13 16.91 -13.08
N ASP A 128 -31.43 18.16 -13.35
CA ASP A 128 -31.19 18.81 -14.64
C ASP A 128 -29.73 19.29 -14.78
N GLU A 129 -28.98 19.32 -13.69
CA GLU A 129 -27.60 19.78 -13.63
C GLU A 129 -26.59 18.60 -13.62
N GLU A 130 -25.33 18.90 -13.99
CA GLU A 130 -24.29 17.90 -14.03
C GLU A 130 -23.88 17.46 -12.62
N LEU A 131 -24.20 16.20 -12.26
CA LEU A 131 -23.81 15.59 -11.00
C LEU A 131 -22.38 15.06 -11.10
N ARG A 132 -21.52 15.45 -10.17
CA ARG A 132 -20.14 14.99 -10.07
C ARG A 132 -19.82 14.41 -8.70
N LEU A 133 -19.21 13.23 -8.67
CA LEU A 133 -18.61 12.68 -7.45
C LEU A 133 -17.23 13.28 -7.23
N ILE A 134 -16.98 13.75 -6.03
CA ILE A 134 -15.64 14.17 -5.58
C ILE A 134 -14.91 13.00 -4.97
N SER A 135 -13.60 12.93 -5.23
CA SER A 135 -12.71 11.99 -4.57
C SER A 135 -12.42 12.43 -3.12
N GLY A 136 -11.96 11.48 -2.28
CA GLY A 136 -11.54 11.82 -0.91
C GLY A 136 -10.43 12.88 -0.89
N ALA A 137 -9.52 12.85 -1.84
CA ALA A 137 -8.45 13.85 -1.97
C ALA A 137 -8.99 15.25 -2.33
N GLU A 138 -9.98 15.33 -3.22
CA GLU A 138 -10.65 16.61 -3.53
C GLU A 138 -11.42 17.15 -2.33
N GLN A 139 -12.07 16.27 -1.56
CA GLN A 139 -12.78 16.65 -0.33
C GLN A 139 -11.80 17.16 0.73
N ASP A 140 -10.67 16.45 0.95
CA ASP A 140 -9.60 16.89 1.85
C ASP A 140 -9.06 18.28 1.49
N ALA A 141 -8.86 18.55 0.21
CA ALA A 141 -8.36 19.85 -0.25
C ALA A 141 -9.33 20.98 0.09
N VAL A 142 -10.66 20.79 -0.10
CA VAL A 142 -11.67 21.78 0.25
C VAL A 142 -11.74 21.98 1.77
N ILE A 143 -11.74 20.88 2.53
CA ILE A 143 -11.76 20.95 4.01
C ILE A 143 -10.55 21.72 4.53
N ARG A 144 -9.35 21.45 4.02
CA ARG A 144 -8.12 22.16 4.43
C ARG A 144 -8.17 23.63 4.06
N GLN A 145 -8.66 23.98 2.88
CA GLN A 145 -8.80 25.37 2.46
C GLN A 145 -9.73 26.15 3.40
N LEU A 146 -10.87 25.56 3.80
CA LEU A 146 -11.77 26.18 4.76
C LEU A 146 -11.16 26.29 6.16
N LEU A 147 -10.50 25.23 6.64
CA LEU A 147 -9.82 25.25 7.94
C LEU A 147 -8.68 26.27 7.98
N GLN A 148 -7.95 26.47 6.89
CA GLN A 148 -6.95 27.51 6.77
C GLN A 148 -7.59 28.90 6.90
N GLY A 149 -8.73 29.15 6.25
CA GLY A 149 -9.50 30.38 6.43
C GLY A 149 -9.93 30.60 7.88
N HIS A 150 -10.46 29.55 8.55
CA HIS A 150 -10.79 29.63 9.97
C HIS A 150 -9.57 29.96 10.83
N ALA A 151 -8.39 29.40 10.54
CA ALA A 151 -7.17 29.69 11.28
C ALA A 151 -6.75 31.17 11.14
N GLU A 152 -6.86 31.73 9.94
CA GLU A 152 -6.55 33.15 9.63
C GLU A 152 -7.56 34.10 10.29
N ASP A 153 -8.84 33.71 10.39
CA ASP A 153 -9.92 34.50 11.02
C ASP A 153 -10.02 34.34 12.54
N GLY A 154 -9.01 33.70 13.19
CA GLY A 154 -8.92 33.54 14.63
C GLY A 154 -9.66 32.35 15.22
N GLY A 155 -10.00 31.35 14.40
CA GLY A 155 -10.45 30.03 14.84
C GLY A 155 -11.97 29.86 14.99
N GLY A 156 -12.79 30.86 14.72
CA GLY A 156 -14.25 30.73 14.67
C GLY A 156 -14.87 30.09 15.92
N THR A 157 -15.78 29.14 15.71
CA THR A 157 -16.49 28.37 16.75
C THR A 157 -15.66 27.21 17.34
N TRP A 158 -14.44 26.97 16.82
CA TRP A 158 -13.57 25.89 17.30
C TRP A 158 -13.09 26.14 18.74
N PRO A 159 -13.04 25.08 19.58
CA PRO A 159 -12.47 25.17 20.92
C PRO A 159 -11.07 25.78 20.90
N GLU A 160 -10.75 26.66 21.89
CA GLU A 160 -9.51 27.43 21.89
C GLU A 160 -8.26 26.54 21.85
N GLU A 161 -8.30 25.40 22.52
CA GLU A 161 -7.22 24.44 22.61
C GLU A 161 -6.91 23.78 21.25
N LEU A 162 -7.89 23.70 20.34
CA LEU A 162 -7.76 23.06 19.05
C LEU A 162 -7.42 24.01 17.91
N ARG A 163 -7.53 25.33 18.10
CA ARG A 163 -7.25 26.32 17.05
C ARG A 163 -5.85 26.22 16.43
N PRO A 164 -4.78 25.92 17.21
CA PRO A 164 -3.45 25.71 16.61
C PRO A 164 -3.35 24.50 15.68
N ALA A 165 -4.28 23.52 15.79
CA ALA A 165 -4.30 22.32 14.99
C ALA A 165 -5.06 22.49 13.65
N LEU A 166 -5.85 23.56 13.48
CA LEU A 166 -6.68 23.75 12.28
C LEU A 166 -5.91 23.66 10.95
N PRO A 167 -4.69 24.23 10.80
CA PRO A 167 -3.92 24.12 9.56
C PRO A 167 -3.23 22.76 9.37
N MET A 168 -3.32 21.85 10.34
CA MET A 168 -2.64 20.56 10.27
C MET A 168 -3.41 19.57 9.39
N VAL A 169 -2.71 18.85 8.53
CA VAL A 169 -3.29 17.84 7.63
C VAL A 169 -4.03 16.75 8.43
N GLY A 170 -3.46 16.29 9.54
CA GLY A 170 -4.08 15.30 10.43
C GLY A 170 -5.42 15.74 11.02
N PHE A 171 -5.60 17.05 11.32
CA PHE A 171 -6.86 17.59 11.80
C PHE A 171 -7.94 17.52 10.71
N ALA A 172 -7.61 17.97 9.50
CA ALA A 172 -8.53 17.95 8.36
C ALA A 172 -9.00 16.51 8.04
N ARG A 173 -8.09 15.54 8.10
CA ARG A 173 -8.42 14.12 7.89
C ARG A 173 -9.39 13.60 8.95
N GLN A 174 -9.09 13.81 10.22
CA GLN A 174 -9.94 13.36 11.31
C GLN A 174 -11.33 14.03 11.25
N LEU A 175 -11.39 15.33 10.90
CA LEU A 175 -12.65 16.03 10.66
C LEU A 175 -13.43 15.40 9.53
N ARG A 176 -12.81 15.17 8.37
CA ARG A 176 -13.46 14.49 7.24
C ARG A 176 -14.06 13.16 7.67
N ASP A 177 -13.27 12.31 8.32
CA ASP A 177 -13.70 10.97 8.73
C ASP A 177 -14.86 11.06 9.75
N PHE A 178 -14.82 12.02 10.66
CA PHE A 178 -15.92 12.30 11.59
C PHE A 178 -17.20 12.73 10.86
N LEU A 179 -17.10 13.68 9.94
CA LEU A 179 -18.25 14.17 9.16
C LEU A 179 -18.89 13.06 8.30
N LEU A 180 -18.06 12.23 7.67
CA LEU A 180 -18.53 11.06 6.92
C LEU A 180 -19.33 10.11 7.81
N ARG A 181 -18.85 9.82 9.03
CA ARG A 181 -19.56 8.96 10.00
C ARG A 181 -20.90 9.54 10.44
N ALA A 182 -20.94 10.85 10.64
CA ALA A 182 -22.17 11.55 10.99
C ALA A 182 -23.19 11.46 9.85
N ILE A 183 -22.80 11.81 8.63
CA ILE A 183 -23.68 11.78 7.42
C ILE A 183 -24.17 10.36 7.15
N GLU A 184 -23.33 9.33 7.28
CA GLU A 184 -23.71 7.92 7.12
C GLU A 184 -24.79 7.47 8.11
N ARG A 185 -24.95 8.19 9.22
CA ARG A 185 -25.95 7.95 10.26
C ARG A 185 -27.13 8.95 10.21
N GLY A 186 -27.20 9.70 9.12
CA GLY A 186 -28.27 10.68 8.91
C GLY A 186 -28.16 11.93 9.78
N GLN A 187 -26.98 12.20 10.36
CA GLN A 187 -26.78 13.41 11.14
C GLN A 187 -26.34 14.56 10.24
N GLY A 188 -27.15 15.61 10.21
CA GLY A 188 -26.86 16.86 9.52
C GLY A 188 -26.12 17.89 10.37
N PRO A 189 -25.89 19.11 9.82
CA PRO A 189 -25.22 20.18 10.55
C PRO A 189 -25.92 20.56 11.86
N GLU A 190 -27.25 20.65 11.83
CA GLU A 190 -28.08 21.02 12.97
C GLU A 190 -28.04 19.96 14.06
N ASP A 191 -28.08 18.67 13.67
CA ASP A 191 -28.02 17.54 14.59
C ASP A 191 -26.68 17.50 15.35
N LEU A 192 -25.56 17.73 14.65
CA LEU A 192 -24.24 17.78 15.26
C LEU A 192 -24.11 18.96 16.24
N VAL A 193 -24.67 20.12 15.91
CA VAL A 193 -24.68 21.27 16.82
C VAL A 193 -25.52 20.94 18.04
N GLU A 194 -26.70 20.34 17.89
CA GLU A 194 -27.58 19.97 19.01
C GLU A 194 -26.93 18.91 19.91
N LEU A 195 -26.34 17.87 19.31
CA LEU A 195 -25.64 16.79 20.06
C LEU A 195 -24.45 17.39 20.84
N GLY A 196 -23.65 18.26 20.18
CA GLY A 196 -22.52 18.91 20.83
C GLY A 196 -22.93 19.79 22.01
N GLN A 197 -24.05 20.52 21.89
CA GLN A 197 -24.61 21.34 23.00
C GLN A 197 -25.20 20.46 24.10
N ARG A 198 -25.95 19.38 23.74
CA ARG A 198 -26.59 18.49 24.71
C ARG A 198 -25.57 17.74 25.58
N HIS A 199 -24.45 17.33 25.01
CA HIS A 199 -23.43 16.54 25.70
C HIS A 199 -22.19 17.35 26.12
N ASP A 200 -22.22 18.68 25.99
CA ASP A 200 -21.11 19.60 26.30
C ASP A 200 -19.80 19.23 25.57
N ILE A 201 -19.91 18.86 24.28
CA ILE A 201 -18.78 18.47 23.41
C ILE A 201 -18.63 19.56 22.33
N GLY A 202 -17.84 20.60 22.63
CA GLY A 202 -17.70 21.78 21.77
C GLY A 202 -17.18 21.48 20.37
N ILE A 203 -16.37 20.43 20.19
CA ILE A 203 -15.85 20.04 18.89
C ILE A 203 -16.96 19.49 17.97
N TRP A 204 -17.99 18.83 18.50
CA TRP A 204 -19.14 18.38 17.70
C TRP A 204 -19.97 19.56 17.19
N SER A 205 -20.24 20.56 18.08
CA SER A 205 -20.93 21.78 17.67
C SER A 205 -20.16 22.53 16.59
N ALA A 206 -18.84 22.70 16.76
CA ALA A 206 -17.99 23.35 15.77
C ALA A 206 -17.94 22.57 14.45
N SER A 207 -17.95 21.24 14.51
CA SER A 207 -18.02 20.38 13.31
C SER A 207 -19.34 20.52 12.57
N GLY A 208 -20.46 20.72 13.29
CA GLY A 208 -21.76 20.98 12.69
C GLY A 208 -21.80 22.33 11.97
N ASP A 209 -21.26 23.39 12.59
CA ASP A 209 -21.13 24.70 11.94
C ASP A 209 -20.23 24.63 10.71
N PHE A 210 -19.11 23.91 10.79
CA PHE A 210 -18.21 23.68 9.68
C PHE A 210 -18.88 22.89 8.54
N LEU A 211 -19.63 21.85 8.85
CA LEU A 211 -20.38 21.06 7.84
C LEU A 211 -21.38 21.93 7.08
N ARG A 212 -22.07 22.84 7.78
CA ARG A 212 -23.01 23.78 7.15
C ARG A 212 -22.27 24.71 6.16
N GLU A 213 -21.12 25.25 6.57
CA GLU A 213 -20.29 26.10 5.70
C GLU A 213 -19.76 25.32 4.50
N TYR A 214 -19.21 24.12 4.74
CA TYR A 214 -18.75 23.22 3.68
C TYR A 214 -19.83 22.96 2.63
N GLN A 215 -21.04 22.60 3.05
CA GLN A 215 -22.17 22.37 2.16
C GLN A 215 -22.55 23.62 1.35
N GLN A 216 -22.51 24.81 1.99
CA GLN A 216 -22.77 26.07 1.28
C GLN A 216 -21.72 26.36 0.22
N VAL A 217 -20.43 26.17 0.52
CA VAL A 217 -19.32 26.35 -0.44
C VAL A 217 -19.44 25.37 -1.60
N MET A 218 -19.77 24.12 -1.31
CA MET A 218 -19.96 23.10 -2.35
C MET A 218 -21.15 23.43 -3.26
N ALA A 219 -22.24 23.93 -2.72
CA ALA A 219 -23.43 24.37 -3.49
C ALA A 219 -23.14 25.56 -4.40
N LEU A 220 -22.24 26.48 -4.00
CA LEU A 220 -21.85 27.64 -4.80
C LEU A 220 -20.90 27.30 -5.97
N SER A 221 -20.32 26.11 -5.99
CA SER A 221 -19.30 25.74 -6.98
C SER A 221 -19.84 25.48 -8.41
N GLY A 222 -21.12 25.65 -8.67
CA GLY A 222 -21.76 25.61 -10.00
C GLY A 222 -21.96 24.23 -10.61
N ALA A 223 -21.55 23.15 -9.95
CA ALA A 223 -21.90 21.77 -10.27
C ALA A 223 -22.28 21.08 -8.97
N HIS A 224 -23.30 20.22 -8.99
CA HIS A 224 -23.61 19.40 -7.82
C HIS A 224 -22.51 18.40 -7.55
N ARG A 225 -21.62 18.75 -6.59
CA ARG A 225 -20.49 17.92 -6.18
C ARG A 225 -20.83 17.24 -4.86
N LEU A 226 -20.90 15.92 -4.88
CA LEU A 226 -21.23 15.12 -3.70
C LEU A 226 -20.10 14.13 -3.38
N SER A 227 -19.81 13.96 -2.12
CA SER A 227 -19.03 12.83 -1.61
C SER A 227 -19.84 11.53 -1.70
N ALA A 228 -19.22 10.40 -1.46
CA ALA A 228 -19.89 9.10 -1.50
C ALA A 228 -21.05 9.01 -0.49
N SER A 229 -20.87 9.50 0.75
CA SER A 229 -21.91 9.47 1.79
C SER A 229 -23.03 10.46 1.52
N GLU A 230 -22.73 11.67 1.03
CA GLU A 230 -23.74 12.66 0.62
C GLU A 230 -24.57 12.16 -0.57
N LEU A 231 -23.97 11.42 -1.48
CA LEU A 231 -24.66 10.79 -2.61
C LEU A 231 -25.72 9.78 -2.14
N ILE A 232 -25.36 8.93 -1.15
CA ILE A 232 -26.33 7.97 -0.59
C ILE A 232 -27.45 8.72 0.16
N ALA A 233 -27.11 9.76 0.94
CA ALA A 233 -28.11 10.58 1.61
C ALA A 233 -29.07 11.23 0.60
N ALA A 234 -28.54 11.81 -0.48
CA ALA A 234 -29.38 12.37 -1.55
C ALA A 234 -30.26 11.29 -2.23
N ALA A 235 -29.73 10.08 -2.43
CA ALA A 235 -30.50 8.99 -3.04
C ALA A 235 -31.65 8.49 -2.14
N LEU A 236 -31.54 8.65 -0.83
CA LEU A 236 -32.61 8.31 0.11
C LEU A 236 -33.83 9.25 0.00
N GLU A 237 -33.63 10.48 -0.47
CA GLU A 237 -34.70 11.45 -0.70
C GLU A 237 -35.41 11.27 -2.07
N VAL A 238 -34.80 10.45 -2.95
CA VAL A 238 -35.31 10.19 -4.29
C VAL A 238 -36.48 9.19 -4.22
N GLU A 239 -37.58 9.46 -4.95
CA GLU A 239 -38.66 8.48 -5.17
C GLU A 239 -38.13 7.32 -6.03
N LEU A 240 -38.14 6.11 -5.50
CA LEU A 240 -37.59 4.95 -6.19
C LEU A 240 -38.51 4.48 -7.33
N PRO A 241 -37.97 4.26 -8.54
CA PRO A 241 -38.78 3.70 -9.63
C PRO A 241 -39.09 2.22 -9.32
N ARG A 242 -40.34 1.80 -9.54
CA ARG A 242 -40.76 0.39 -9.38
C ARG A 242 -40.36 -0.47 -10.59
N THR A 243 -39.06 -0.53 -10.88
CA THR A 243 -38.53 -1.25 -12.05
C THR A 243 -37.89 -2.58 -11.70
N TRP A 244 -37.53 -2.82 -10.44
CA TRP A 244 -36.85 -4.05 -10.01
C TRP A 244 -37.79 -4.98 -9.25
N HIS A 245 -38.15 -6.10 -9.91
CA HIS A 245 -38.91 -7.17 -9.28
C HIS A 245 -38.05 -8.10 -8.42
N THR A 246 -36.78 -8.22 -8.74
CA THR A 246 -35.81 -9.03 -8.01
C THR A 246 -34.66 -8.17 -7.58
N VAL A 247 -34.41 -8.09 -6.27
CA VAL A 247 -33.27 -7.38 -5.65
C VAL A 247 -32.42 -8.38 -4.90
N ILE A 248 -31.15 -8.47 -5.31
CA ILE A 248 -30.16 -9.37 -4.70
C ILE A 248 -29.04 -8.51 -4.14
N VAL A 249 -28.60 -8.81 -2.93
CA VAL A 249 -27.55 -8.06 -2.24
C VAL A 249 -26.45 -9.03 -1.79
N ASP A 250 -25.23 -8.82 -2.23
CA ASP A 250 -24.06 -9.61 -1.80
C ASP A 250 -23.23 -8.81 -0.80
N ASP A 251 -22.61 -9.51 0.14
CA ASP A 251 -21.75 -8.95 1.20
C ASP A 251 -22.45 -7.85 2.04
N ALA A 252 -23.74 -8.06 2.38
CA ALA A 252 -24.57 -7.07 3.07
C ALA A 252 -24.04 -6.66 4.47
N GLN A 253 -23.16 -7.46 5.09
CA GLN A 253 -22.48 -7.13 6.34
C GLN A 253 -21.49 -5.94 6.20
N HIS A 254 -21.18 -5.51 4.99
CA HIS A 254 -20.30 -4.38 4.71
C HIS A 254 -21.03 -3.07 4.38
N LEU A 255 -22.36 -3.07 4.42
CA LEU A 255 -23.13 -1.86 4.15
C LEU A 255 -23.02 -0.85 5.29
N ALA A 256 -22.81 0.43 4.94
CA ALA A 256 -22.98 1.54 5.88
C ALA A 256 -24.49 1.77 6.17
N PRO A 257 -24.87 2.36 7.32
CA PRO A 257 -26.28 2.53 7.69
C PRO A 257 -27.16 3.21 6.62
N ALA A 258 -26.69 4.29 6.02
CA ALA A 258 -27.43 4.96 4.94
C ALA A 258 -27.58 4.07 3.70
N SER A 259 -26.53 3.33 3.31
CA SER A 259 -26.59 2.37 2.21
C SER A 259 -27.58 1.23 2.50
N ALA A 260 -27.58 0.75 3.75
CA ALA A 260 -28.54 -0.26 4.22
C ALA A 260 -29.99 0.24 4.14
N ALA A 261 -30.24 1.50 4.56
CA ALA A 261 -31.57 2.11 4.45
C ALA A 261 -32.05 2.21 2.99
N LEU A 262 -31.15 2.55 2.05
CA LEU A 262 -31.50 2.56 0.63
C LEU A 262 -31.81 1.14 0.11
N VAL A 263 -31.03 0.14 0.51
CA VAL A 263 -31.28 -1.27 0.18
C VAL A 263 -32.61 -1.74 0.76
N GLN A 264 -32.93 -1.39 2.01
CA GLN A 264 -34.18 -1.72 2.66
C GLN A 264 -35.38 -1.19 1.87
N LYS A 265 -35.37 0.09 1.46
CA LYS A 265 -36.42 0.67 0.60
C LYS A 265 -36.62 -0.08 -0.72
N LEU A 266 -35.56 -0.62 -1.32
CA LEU A 266 -35.63 -1.43 -2.54
C LEU A 266 -36.25 -2.80 -2.27
N LEU A 267 -35.87 -3.45 -1.16
CA LEU A 267 -36.39 -4.77 -0.77
C LEU A 267 -37.89 -4.73 -0.44
N GLU A 268 -38.37 -3.63 0.16
CA GLU A 268 -39.80 -3.43 0.49
C GLU A 268 -40.69 -3.37 -0.79
N GLN A 269 -40.11 -3.05 -1.94
CA GLN A 269 -40.83 -2.92 -3.23
C GLN A 269 -40.62 -4.15 -4.12
N ALA A 270 -39.66 -5.03 -3.81
CA ALA A 270 -39.30 -6.18 -4.62
C ALA A 270 -40.25 -7.37 -4.39
N ASP A 271 -40.57 -8.11 -5.47
CA ASP A 271 -41.33 -9.38 -5.37
C ASP A 271 -40.45 -10.50 -4.82
N LEU A 272 -39.13 -10.44 -5.11
CA LEU A 272 -38.09 -11.33 -4.59
C LEU A 272 -36.92 -10.52 -4.08
N GLY A 273 -36.64 -10.62 -2.79
CA GLY A 273 -35.44 -10.09 -2.15
C GLY A 273 -34.53 -11.22 -1.68
N VAL A 274 -33.24 -11.18 -2.01
CA VAL A 274 -32.27 -12.16 -1.48
C VAL A 274 -31.03 -11.44 -1.02
N VAL A 275 -30.75 -11.50 0.29
CA VAL A 275 -29.66 -10.78 0.92
C VAL A 275 -28.65 -11.79 1.46
N GLY A 276 -27.44 -11.80 0.90
CA GLY A 276 -26.36 -12.69 1.31
C GLY A 276 -25.27 -11.97 2.07
N GLY A 277 -24.65 -12.70 2.97
CA GLY A 277 -23.54 -12.19 3.75
C GLY A 277 -23.04 -13.17 4.82
N ASP A 278 -22.03 -12.72 5.55
CA ASP A 278 -21.40 -13.46 6.64
C ASP A 278 -20.93 -12.49 7.72
N LEU A 279 -21.52 -12.57 8.91
CA LEU A 279 -21.17 -11.71 10.04
C LEU A 279 -19.73 -11.91 10.51
N GLU A 280 -19.18 -13.13 10.36
CA GLU A 280 -17.79 -13.42 10.71
C GLU A 280 -16.78 -12.85 9.69
N GLN A 281 -17.25 -12.27 8.59
CA GLN A 281 -16.46 -11.52 7.64
C GLN A 281 -16.73 -9.99 7.69
N SER A 282 -17.41 -9.48 8.71
CA SER A 282 -17.63 -8.05 8.90
C SER A 282 -16.36 -7.38 9.42
N VAL A 283 -15.57 -6.75 8.52
CA VAL A 283 -14.23 -6.20 8.80
C VAL A 283 -14.03 -4.75 8.31
N PHE A 284 -15.09 -4.05 7.92
CA PHE A 284 -15.01 -2.68 7.42
C PHE A 284 -15.69 -1.64 8.34
N ARG A 285 -15.79 -1.94 9.64
CA ARG A 285 -16.33 -0.97 10.62
C ARG A 285 -15.57 0.37 10.59
N PHE A 286 -14.25 0.32 10.40
CA PHE A 286 -13.43 1.52 10.27
C PHE A 286 -13.77 2.38 9.04
N ARG A 287 -14.48 1.82 8.04
CA ARG A 287 -15.02 2.53 6.87
C ARG A 287 -16.51 2.87 7.01
N GLY A 288 -17.12 2.67 8.18
CA GLY A 288 -18.52 2.97 8.46
C GLY A 288 -19.49 1.82 8.21
N ALA A 289 -19.01 0.66 7.80
CA ALA A 289 -19.87 -0.51 7.69
C ALA A 289 -20.47 -0.90 9.04
N SER A 290 -21.75 -1.30 9.02
CA SER A 290 -22.45 -1.85 10.18
C SER A 290 -23.13 -3.17 9.82
N PRO A 291 -22.86 -4.25 10.58
CA PRO A 291 -23.53 -5.51 10.34
C PRO A 291 -24.99 -5.53 10.80
N ALA A 292 -25.47 -4.47 11.47
CA ALA A 292 -26.81 -4.42 12.09
C ALA A 292 -27.92 -4.73 11.07
N PHE A 293 -27.88 -4.15 9.90
CA PHE A 293 -28.87 -4.45 8.87
C PHE A 293 -28.90 -5.94 8.48
N PHE A 294 -27.73 -6.55 8.30
CA PHE A 294 -27.65 -7.97 7.93
C PHE A 294 -28.05 -8.90 9.08
N GLN A 295 -28.07 -8.43 10.32
CA GLN A 295 -28.50 -9.27 11.47
C GLN A 295 -30.00 -9.61 11.36
N ASP A 296 -30.87 -8.66 11.04
CA ASP A 296 -32.32 -8.81 11.02
C ASP A 296 -33.03 -8.23 9.80
N LEU A 297 -32.26 -7.83 8.76
CA LEU A 297 -32.72 -7.15 7.54
C LEU A 297 -33.59 -5.91 7.81
N GLY A 298 -33.22 -5.13 8.86
CA GLY A 298 -33.98 -3.94 9.23
C GLY A 298 -35.38 -4.24 9.79
N GLY A 299 -35.57 -5.40 10.35
CA GLY A 299 -36.88 -5.83 10.91
C GLY A 299 -37.88 -6.33 9.86
N LEU A 300 -37.49 -6.49 8.60
CA LEU A 300 -38.33 -7.06 7.56
C LEU A 300 -38.55 -8.57 7.81
N ASP A 301 -39.79 -9.05 7.58
CA ASP A 301 -40.09 -10.48 7.68
C ASP A 301 -39.39 -11.26 6.57
N HIS A 302 -38.58 -12.25 6.94
CA HIS A 302 -37.72 -12.98 6.01
C HIS A 302 -37.50 -14.44 6.42
N GLU A 303 -37.20 -15.29 5.44
CA GLU A 303 -36.75 -16.66 5.65
C GLU A 303 -35.22 -16.74 5.63
N VAL A 304 -34.65 -17.66 6.41
CA VAL A 304 -33.21 -17.86 6.48
C VAL A 304 -32.80 -19.12 5.73
N ILE A 305 -31.90 -18.96 4.76
CA ILE A 305 -31.24 -20.06 4.06
C ILE A 305 -29.78 -20.13 4.56
N ASN A 306 -29.44 -21.25 5.19
CA ASN A 306 -28.07 -21.52 5.60
C ASN A 306 -27.42 -22.56 4.66
N LEU A 307 -26.39 -22.18 3.93
CA LEU A 307 -25.65 -23.04 3.00
C LEU A 307 -24.65 -23.97 3.70
N GLY A 308 -24.48 -23.81 5.02
CA GLY A 308 -23.65 -24.68 5.84
C GLY A 308 -22.16 -24.39 5.79
N ALA A 309 -21.39 -25.47 5.91
CA ALA A 309 -19.93 -25.41 6.03
C ALA A 309 -19.22 -25.05 4.72
N THR A 310 -17.99 -24.61 4.87
CA THR A 310 -17.10 -24.33 3.74
C THR A 310 -16.92 -25.53 2.82
N ARG A 311 -16.88 -25.28 1.52
CA ARG A 311 -16.53 -26.28 0.51
C ARG A 311 -15.02 -26.34 0.25
N ARG A 312 -14.23 -25.45 0.88
CA ARG A 312 -12.79 -25.39 0.76
C ARG A 312 -12.12 -26.21 1.85
N THR A 313 -11.25 -27.10 1.48
CA THR A 313 -10.50 -27.96 2.39
C THR A 313 -9.00 -27.87 2.14
N PRO A 314 -8.39 -26.66 2.31
CA PRO A 314 -6.96 -26.53 2.06
C PRO A 314 -6.14 -27.34 3.05
N VAL A 315 -5.00 -27.83 2.61
CA VAL A 315 -3.96 -28.34 3.52
C VAL A 315 -3.43 -27.15 4.34
N ARG A 316 -3.51 -27.25 5.65
CA ARG A 316 -3.12 -26.15 6.55
C ARG A 316 -1.80 -26.45 7.22
N SER A 317 -0.94 -25.46 7.29
CA SER A 317 0.36 -25.54 7.94
C SER A 317 0.70 -24.21 8.65
N ALA A 318 1.58 -24.28 9.63
CA ALA A 318 2.10 -23.12 10.34
C ALA A 318 3.63 -23.20 10.45
N ALA A 319 4.30 -22.06 10.43
CA ALA A 319 5.75 -22.00 10.59
C ALA A 319 6.13 -20.79 11.46
N ILE A 320 7.09 -21.01 12.37
CA ILE A 320 7.64 -19.97 13.22
C ILE A 320 9.09 -19.75 12.83
N ALA A 321 9.39 -18.56 12.36
CA ALA A 321 10.71 -18.16 11.91
C ALA A 321 11.51 -17.56 13.07
N GLU A 322 12.82 -17.76 13.08
CA GLU A 322 13.75 -17.19 14.07
C GLU A 322 13.98 -15.68 13.87
N SER A 323 13.60 -15.15 12.69
CA SER A 323 13.76 -13.74 12.35
C SER A 323 12.84 -13.36 11.18
N SER A 324 12.58 -12.07 11.03
CA SER A 324 11.83 -11.51 9.89
C SER A 324 12.49 -11.88 8.54
N ALA A 325 13.82 -11.95 8.47
CA ALA A 325 14.53 -12.38 7.26
C ALA A 325 14.27 -13.86 6.93
N ALA A 326 14.19 -14.72 7.95
CA ALA A 326 13.84 -16.14 7.79
C ALA A 326 12.41 -16.32 7.31
N GLU A 327 11.46 -15.55 7.85
CA GLU A 327 10.08 -15.54 7.41
C GLU A 327 9.94 -15.11 5.94
N LEU A 328 10.54 -13.98 5.57
CA LEU A 328 10.53 -13.48 4.20
C LEU A 328 11.09 -14.50 3.20
N SER A 329 12.19 -15.18 3.58
CA SER A 329 12.80 -16.23 2.76
C SER A 329 11.90 -17.45 2.63
N LEU A 330 11.27 -17.88 3.73
CA LEU A 330 10.30 -19.00 3.73
C LEU A 330 9.13 -18.72 2.79
N VAL A 331 8.53 -17.53 2.91
CA VAL A 331 7.39 -17.14 2.07
C VAL A 331 7.77 -17.17 0.59
N ALA A 332 8.92 -16.58 0.26
CA ALA A 332 9.41 -16.54 -1.11
C ALA A 332 9.72 -17.96 -1.66
N ASP A 333 10.35 -18.81 -0.87
CA ASP A 333 10.64 -20.21 -1.24
C ASP A 333 9.35 -21.02 -1.45
N THR A 334 8.36 -20.84 -0.57
CA THR A 334 7.06 -21.54 -0.67
C THR A 334 6.38 -21.27 -2.01
N LEU A 335 6.26 -19.99 -2.43
CA LEU A 335 5.65 -19.65 -3.70
C LEU A 335 6.51 -20.10 -4.89
N ARG A 336 7.83 -19.96 -4.76
CA ARG A 336 8.77 -20.35 -5.81
C ARG A 336 8.72 -21.85 -6.08
N ARG A 337 8.71 -22.67 -5.02
CA ARG A 337 8.60 -24.15 -5.15
C ARG A 337 7.25 -24.56 -5.72
N ALA A 338 6.15 -23.98 -5.23
CA ALA A 338 4.83 -24.25 -5.78
C ALA A 338 4.77 -24.02 -7.29
N HIS A 339 5.43 -22.97 -7.78
CA HIS A 339 5.50 -22.72 -9.22
C HIS A 339 6.40 -23.71 -9.95
N LEU A 340 7.63 -23.91 -9.46
CA LEU A 340 8.66 -24.70 -10.18
C LEU A 340 8.45 -26.21 -10.07
N GLU A 341 8.03 -26.71 -8.91
CA GLU A 341 7.91 -28.14 -8.63
C GLU A 341 6.50 -28.67 -8.93
N GLU A 342 5.47 -27.84 -8.74
CA GLU A 342 4.07 -28.26 -8.86
C GLU A 342 3.33 -27.60 -10.03
N GLY A 343 3.95 -26.62 -10.69
CA GLY A 343 3.38 -25.96 -11.86
C GLY A 343 2.19 -25.04 -11.55
N VAL A 344 2.04 -24.58 -10.29
CA VAL A 344 0.99 -23.63 -9.93
C VAL A 344 1.33 -22.27 -10.54
N ALA A 345 0.39 -21.65 -11.24
CA ALA A 345 0.58 -20.32 -11.79
C ALA A 345 0.69 -19.27 -10.67
N TYR A 346 1.57 -18.28 -10.80
CA TYR A 346 1.73 -17.25 -9.78
C TYR A 346 0.44 -16.47 -9.52
N ARG A 347 -0.38 -16.21 -10.55
CA ARG A 347 -1.69 -15.56 -10.40
C ARG A 347 -2.69 -16.31 -9.50
N ASP A 348 -2.45 -17.60 -9.27
CA ASP A 348 -3.26 -18.45 -8.39
C ASP A 348 -2.70 -18.49 -6.95
N MET A 349 -1.70 -17.66 -6.64
CA MET A 349 -1.05 -17.58 -5.34
C MET A 349 -1.20 -16.19 -4.73
N ALA A 350 -1.28 -16.13 -3.40
CA ALA A 350 -1.29 -14.86 -2.68
C ALA A 350 -0.45 -14.90 -1.40
N VAL A 351 0.12 -13.75 -1.08
CA VAL A 351 0.65 -13.44 0.25
C VAL A 351 -0.24 -12.37 0.87
N VAL A 352 -0.74 -12.65 2.06
CA VAL A 352 -1.62 -11.75 2.80
C VAL A 352 -0.91 -11.29 4.07
N VAL A 353 -0.84 -9.97 4.27
CA VAL A 353 -0.25 -9.35 5.46
C VAL A 353 -1.29 -8.47 6.16
N ARG A 354 -1.07 -8.15 7.44
CA ARG A 354 -2.03 -7.35 8.19
C ARG A 354 -2.12 -5.90 7.70
N SER A 355 -1.01 -5.27 7.38
CA SER A 355 -0.93 -3.83 7.14
C SER A 355 0.06 -3.46 6.02
N THR A 356 -0.11 -2.26 5.48
CA THR A 356 0.68 -1.73 4.36
C THR A 356 2.20 -1.69 4.60
N PRO A 357 2.73 -1.36 5.79
CA PRO A 357 4.18 -1.36 6.04
C PRO A 357 4.87 -2.70 5.76
N LEU A 358 4.15 -3.83 5.91
CA LEU A 358 4.68 -5.16 5.65
C LEU A 358 4.76 -5.51 4.14
N LEU A 359 4.06 -4.77 3.28
CA LEU A 359 4.02 -5.05 1.85
C LEU A 359 5.39 -4.88 1.17
N GLU A 360 6.09 -3.80 1.46
CA GLU A 360 7.34 -3.48 0.75
C GLU A 360 8.50 -4.43 1.09
N PRO A 361 8.77 -4.80 2.36
CA PRO A 361 9.74 -5.84 2.69
C PRO A 361 9.41 -7.18 2.01
N MET A 362 8.15 -7.62 2.07
CA MET A 362 7.67 -8.86 1.47
C MET A 362 7.85 -8.84 -0.05
N ARG A 363 7.47 -7.76 -0.69
CA ARG A 363 7.63 -7.58 -2.13
C ARG A 363 9.10 -7.71 -2.56
N ARG A 364 10.01 -7.06 -1.83
CA ARG A 364 11.45 -7.15 -2.14
C ARG A 364 11.97 -8.58 -2.02
N ALA A 365 11.53 -9.32 -1.02
CA ALA A 365 11.92 -10.71 -0.83
C ALA A 365 11.41 -11.60 -1.98
N LEU A 366 10.13 -11.47 -2.35
CA LEU A 366 9.52 -12.21 -3.46
C LEU A 366 10.23 -11.94 -4.78
N LEU A 367 10.48 -10.67 -5.10
CA LEU A 367 11.17 -10.29 -6.34
C LEU A 367 12.61 -10.79 -6.40
N ARG A 368 13.35 -10.77 -5.27
CA ARG A 368 14.69 -11.36 -5.19
C ARG A 368 14.67 -12.86 -5.47
N ALA A 369 13.67 -13.55 -4.96
CA ALA A 369 13.47 -14.97 -5.24
C ALA A 369 13.01 -15.26 -6.69
N GLY A 370 12.76 -14.23 -7.50
CA GLY A 370 12.25 -14.35 -8.85
C GLY A 370 10.76 -14.71 -8.92
N VAL A 371 9.99 -14.36 -7.86
CA VAL A 371 8.53 -14.43 -7.85
C VAL A 371 7.98 -13.08 -8.32
N PRO A 372 7.32 -13.03 -9.48
CA PRO A 372 6.66 -11.80 -9.92
C PRO A 372 5.50 -11.46 -8.98
N VAL A 373 5.36 -10.18 -8.65
CA VAL A 373 4.36 -9.70 -7.68
C VAL A 373 3.40 -8.72 -8.36
N ALA A 374 2.10 -9.00 -8.25
CA ALA A 374 1.05 -8.06 -8.59
C ALA A 374 0.66 -7.28 -7.33
N LEU A 375 0.89 -5.98 -7.35
CA LEU A 375 0.33 -5.05 -6.37
C LEU A 375 -0.93 -4.43 -6.95
N ASN A 376 -1.91 -4.18 -6.09
CA ASN A 376 -3.06 -3.40 -6.51
C ASN A 376 -2.61 -1.93 -6.66
N PRO A 377 -2.76 -1.31 -7.83
CA PRO A 377 -2.40 0.10 -8.04
C PRO A 377 -3.14 1.06 -7.08
N THR A 378 -4.28 0.62 -6.54
CA THR A 378 -5.07 1.39 -5.57
C THR A 378 -4.48 1.42 -4.17
N ASP A 379 -3.44 0.63 -3.89
CA ASP A 379 -2.83 0.55 -2.55
C ASP A 379 -1.61 1.48 -2.39
N LEU A 380 -1.19 2.18 -3.46
CA LEU A 380 -0.02 3.05 -3.44
C LEU A 380 -0.41 4.52 -3.64
N VAL A 381 0.04 5.36 -2.72
CA VAL A 381 -0.06 6.82 -2.83
C VAL A 381 0.92 7.30 -3.91
N LEU A 382 0.44 8.06 -4.87
CA LEU A 382 1.24 8.48 -6.03
C LEU A 382 2.45 9.35 -5.60
N GLY A 383 2.25 10.27 -4.66
CA GLY A 383 3.29 11.14 -4.13
C GLY A 383 4.43 10.41 -3.41
N GLU A 384 4.17 9.23 -2.85
CA GLU A 384 5.17 8.41 -2.16
C GLU A 384 6.06 7.59 -3.11
N GLN A 385 5.68 7.51 -4.39
CA GLN A 385 6.51 6.81 -5.37
C GLN A 385 7.80 7.59 -5.61
N ARG A 386 8.94 6.94 -5.37
CA ARG A 386 10.26 7.56 -5.41
C ARG A 386 10.55 8.35 -6.69
N ILE A 387 10.11 7.85 -7.84
CA ILE A 387 10.27 8.52 -9.12
C ILE A 387 9.37 9.74 -9.24
N VAL A 388 8.14 9.65 -8.73
CA VAL A 388 7.16 10.76 -8.72
C VAL A 388 7.62 11.85 -7.78
N SER A 389 7.99 11.51 -6.53
CA SER A 389 8.53 12.46 -5.55
C SER A 389 9.73 13.23 -6.12
N ALA A 390 10.63 12.54 -6.83
CA ALA A 390 11.78 13.17 -7.48
C ALA A 390 11.40 14.16 -8.60
N LEU A 391 10.40 13.82 -9.42
CA LEU A 391 9.89 14.71 -10.45
C LEU A 391 9.17 15.92 -9.85
N LEU A 392 8.37 15.71 -8.79
CA LEU A 392 7.71 16.81 -8.09
C LEU A 392 8.70 17.76 -7.42
N LEU A 393 9.79 17.24 -6.82
CA LEU A 393 10.89 18.08 -6.32
C LEU A 393 11.53 18.90 -7.44
N GLY A 394 11.73 18.30 -8.63
CA GLY A 394 12.21 19.02 -9.81
C GLY A 394 11.25 20.14 -10.24
N VAL A 395 9.95 19.90 -10.21
CA VAL A 395 8.92 20.91 -10.49
C VAL A 395 8.92 22.02 -9.44
N ARG A 396 8.97 21.67 -8.15
CA ARG A 396 9.01 22.65 -7.05
C ARG A 396 10.22 23.58 -7.15
N ALA A 397 11.38 23.05 -7.51
CA ALA A 397 12.60 23.83 -7.72
C ALA A 397 12.46 24.93 -8.79
N LEU A 398 11.41 24.91 -9.63
CA LEU A 398 11.18 25.93 -10.66
C LEU A 398 10.49 27.18 -10.12
N TYR A 399 9.72 27.07 -9.03
CA TYR A 399 8.90 28.18 -8.54
C TYR A 399 9.08 28.47 -7.03
N GLU A 400 9.67 27.54 -6.25
CA GLU A 400 9.90 27.76 -4.82
C GLU A 400 11.36 27.51 -4.42
N GLU A 401 11.76 28.02 -3.27
CA GLU A 401 13.07 27.81 -2.71
C GLU A 401 13.12 26.52 -1.90
N LEU A 402 13.76 25.49 -2.46
CA LEU A 402 13.93 24.20 -1.78
C LEU A 402 14.88 24.30 -0.59
N GLN A 403 14.59 23.52 0.46
CA GLN A 403 15.48 23.37 1.60
C GLN A 403 16.78 22.63 1.20
N PRO A 404 17.89 22.82 1.91
CA PRO A 404 19.14 22.11 1.62
C PRO A 404 19.02 20.58 1.59
N THR A 405 18.16 20.00 2.42
CA THR A 405 17.85 18.57 2.43
C THR A 405 17.15 18.13 1.16
N GLU A 406 16.18 18.90 0.68
CA GLU A 406 15.45 18.62 -0.55
C GLU A 406 16.34 18.66 -1.80
N TRP A 407 17.31 19.58 -1.83
CA TRP A 407 18.34 19.57 -2.89
C TRP A 407 19.20 18.31 -2.87
N ARG A 408 19.58 17.81 -1.68
CA ARG A 408 20.30 16.53 -1.54
C ARG A 408 19.43 15.36 -2.01
N ASP A 409 18.16 15.35 -1.64
CA ASP A 409 17.21 14.32 -2.06
C ASP A 409 17.02 14.31 -3.57
N LEU A 410 16.91 15.46 -4.20
CA LEU A 410 16.84 15.57 -5.66
C LEU A 410 18.09 15.01 -6.34
N LEU A 411 19.30 15.31 -5.83
CA LEU A 411 20.54 14.79 -6.39
C LEU A 411 20.69 13.29 -6.19
N LEU A 412 20.27 12.74 -5.03
CA LEU A 412 20.30 11.31 -4.71
C LEU A 412 19.14 10.52 -5.36
N SER A 413 18.19 11.23 -5.95
CA SER A 413 17.04 10.64 -6.62
C SER A 413 17.42 10.02 -7.98
N PRO A 414 16.51 9.26 -8.63
CA PRO A 414 16.67 8.80 -9.99
C PRO A 414 16.94 9.93 -10.99
N VAL A 415 16.45 11.15 -10.76
CA VAL A 415 16.67 12.34 -11.58
C VAL A 415 18.13 12.80 -11.52
N GLY A 416 18.67 12.97 -10.32
CA GLY A 416 20.07 13.37 -10.11
C GLY A 416 21.05 12.24 -10.37
N GLY A 417 20.72 11.03 -9.94
CA GLY A 417 21.53 9.82 -10.14
C GLY A 417 22.86 9.80 -9.39
N ALA A 418 23.01 10.64 -8.36
CA ALA A 418 24.16 10.62 -7.47
C ALA A 418 24.09 9.47 -6.48
N ASP A 419 25.23 8.90 -6.13
CA ASP A 419 25.36 8.09 -4.93
C ASP A 419 25.86 8.94 -3.74
N PRO A 420 25.64 8.51 -2.49
CA PRO A 420 26.01 9.28 -1.30
C PRO A 420 27.50 9.67 -1.23
N VAL A 421 28.40 8.84 -1.77
CA VAL A 421 29.84 9.11 -1.79
C VAL A 421 30.18 10.22 -2.80
N THR A 422 29.58 10.13 -3.98
CA THR A 422 29.78 11.13 -5.03
C THR A 422 29.19 12.48 -4.60
N LEU A 423 28.00 12.49 -4.00
CA LEU A 423 27.40 13.72 -3.46
C LEU A 423 28.31 14.37 -2.39
N ARG A 424 28.84 13.57 -1.47
CA ARG A 424 29.78 14.07 -0.46
C ARG A 424 31.05 14.65 -1.09
N ARG A 425 31.59 14.02 -2.13
CA ARG A 425 32.75 14.53 -2.87
C ARG A 425 32.42 15.84 -3.56
N LEU A 426 31.25 15.95 -4.19
CA LEU A 426 30.75 17.17 -4.80
C LEU A 426 30.70 18.31 -3.77
N LEU A 427 30.00 18.13 -2.65
CA LEU A 427 29.88 19.15 -1.60
C LEU A 427 31.27 19.53 -1.02
N ARG A 428 32.17 18.56 -0.83
CA ARG A 428 33.54 18.86 -0.40
C ARG A 428 34.33 19.63 -1.47
N GLY A 429 34.11 19.33 -2.73
CA GLY A 429 34.71 20.07 -3.86
C GLY A 429 34.23 21.52 -3.90
N LEU A 430 32.91 21.73 -3.75
CA LEU A 430 32.32 23.07 -3.73
C LEU A 430 32.85 23.93 -2.57
N ARG A 431 33.02 23.34 -1.36
CA ARG A 431 33.68 24.03 -0.23
C ARG A 431 35.11 24.44 -0.52
N ARG A 432 35.85 23.68 -1.33
CA ARG A 432 37.22 24.03 -1.74
C ARG A 432 37.23 25.08 -2.81
N TRP A 433 36.23 25.05 -3.71
CA TRP A 433 36.10 25.99 -4.79
C TRP A 433 35.63 27.38 -4.31
N SER A 434 34.65 27.41 -3.37
CA SER A 434 34.15 28.64 -2.77
C SER A 434 34.14 28.55 -1.25
N PRO A 435 35.25 28.78 -0.55
CA PRO A 435 35.33 28.62 0.90
C PRO A 435 34.48 29.61 1.71
N GLU A 436 34.09 30.72 1.08
CA GLU A 436 33.33 31.81 1.71
C GLU A 436 31.83 31.50 1.81
N VAL A 437 31.33 30.53 1.03
CA VAL A 437 29.91 30.20 0.90
C VAL A 437 29.69 28.75 1.34
N ARG A 438 28.54 28.50 1.93
CA ARG A 438 28.18 27.11 2.29
C ARG A 438 28.05 26.27 1.00
N ALA A 439 28.48 25.00 1.05
CA ALA A 439 28.49 24.13 -0.12
C ALA A 439 27.08 23.94 -0.71
N GLU A 440 26.07 23.87 0.14
CA GLU A 440 24.66 23.75 -0.25
C GLU A 440 24.15 25.00 -0.95
N GLU A 441 24.58 26.17 -0.52
CA GLU A 441 24.24 27.46 -1.13
C GLU A 441 24.93 27.63 -2.49
N SER A 442 26.22 27.26 -2.57
CA SER A 442 26.95 27.19 -3.83
C SER A 442 26.31 26.21 -4.81
N LEU A 443 25.89 25.06 -4.32
CA LEU A 443 25.16 24.05 -5.11
C LEU A 443 23.88 24.62 -5.71
N ARG A 444 23.04 25.24 -4.88
CA ARG A 444 21.78 25.88 -5.27
C ARG A 444 22.04 26.94 -6.36
N GLU A 445 23.00 27.82 -6.11
CA GLU A 445 23.34 28.90 -7.05
C GLU A 445 23.77 28.34 -8.42
N LEU A 446 24.63 27.31 -8.42
CA LEU A 446 25.10 26.66 -9.65
C LEU A 446 23.99 25.94 -10.42
N LEU A 447 22.97 25.40 -9.74
CA LEU A 447 21.84 24.72 -10.36
C LEU A 447 20.78 25.71 -10.88
N LEU A 448 20.64 26.89 -10.27
CA LEU A 448 19.58 27.83 -10.59
C LEU A 448 20.03 28.99 -11.53
N THR A 449 21.33 29.31 -11.55
CA THR A 449 21.83 30.41 -12.35
C THR A 449 21.81 30.09 -13.85
N PRO A 450 21.31 30.99 -14.73
CA PRO A 450 21.25 30.75 -16.17
C PRO A 450 22.63 30.64 -16.84
N ASP A 451 23.65 31.26 -16.26
CA ASP A 451 25.03 31.23 -16.78
C ASP A 451 25.61 29.80 -16.70
N GLY A 452 26.43 29.44 -17.67
CA GLY A 452 27.06 28.11 -17.69
C GLY A 452 27.82 27.78 -16.38
N LEU A 453 28.10 26.52 -16.13
CA LEU A 453 28.90 26.12 -14.98
C LEU A 453 30.31 26.74 -15.10
N PRO A 454 30.88 27.27 -14.00
CA PRO A 454 32.23 27.79 -13.99
C PRO A 454 33.28 26.68 -14.21
N ASP A 455 34.50 27.07 -14.53
CA ASP A 455 35.61 26.12 -14.56
C ASP A 455 36.06 25.77 -13.14
N PHE A 456 35.83 24.56 -12.73
CA PHE A 456 36.23 24.01 -11.41
C PHE A 456 37.68 23.52 -11.41
N GLY A 457 38.38 23.53 -12.56
CA GLY A 457 39.73 23.01 -12.67
C GLY A 457 39.86 21.57 -12.25
N THR A 458 40.71 21.27 -11.25
CA THR A 458 40.92 19.91 -10.69
C THR A 458 40.14 19.66 -9.39
N VAL A 459 39.26 20.59 -9.00
CA VAL A 459 38.54 20.49 -7.70
C VAL A 459 37.41 19.49 -7.78
N LEU A 460 36.71 19.41 -8.94
CA LEU A 460 35.68 18.41 -9.22
C LEU A 460 36.16 17.49 -10.33
N THR A 461 35.76 16.22 -10.26
CA THR A 461 35.99 15.24 -11.33
C THR A 461 34.82 15.24 -12.32
N ASP A 462 35.01 14.61 -13.47
CA ASP A 462 33.95 14.46 -14.49
C ASP A 462 32.66 13.85 -13.89
N ARG A 463 32.81 12.94 -12.91
CA ARG A 463 31.66 12.28 -12.29
C ARG A 463 30.81 13.24 -11.46
N GLU A 464 31.39 14.14 -10.71
CA GLU A 464 30.69 15.18 -9.95
C GLU A 464 30.09 16.23 -10.90
N LEU A 465 30.82 16.58 -11.96
CA LEU A 465 30.35 17.51 -13.00
C LEU A 465 29.16 16.96 -13.79
N ASP A 466 29.16 15.65 -14.11
CA ASP A 466 28.06 14.99 -14.80
C ASP A 466 26.76 15.09 -14.02
N ILE A 467 26.81 15.06 -12.68
CA ILE A 467 25.63 15.19 -11.83
C ILE A 467 25.09 16.62 -11.90
N LEU A 468 25.96 17.62 -11.79
CA LEU A 468 25.57 19.04 -11.90
C LEU A 468 24.95 19.33 -13.26
N HIS A 469 25.58 18.89 -14.34
CA HIS A 469 25.05 19.07 -15.71
C HIS A 469 23.68 18.41 -15.85
N ARG A 470 23.53 17.14 -15.40
CA ARG A 470 22.28 16.40 -15.54
C ARG A 470 21.11 17.09 -14.83
N VAL A 471 21.30 17.47 -13.55
CA VAL A 471 20.20 18.11 -12.79
C VAL A 471 19.89 19.47 -13.37
N ARG A 472 20.90 20.22 -13.77
CA ARG A 472 20.73 21.53 -14.42
C ARG A 472 19.97 21.43 -15.74
N ASP A 473 20.36 20.50 -16.62
CA ASP A 473 19.68 20.29 -17.91
C ASP A 473 18.20 19.96 -17.70
N VAL A 474 17.87 19.18 -16.68
CA VAL A 474 16.49 18.85 -16.31
C VAL A 474 15.74 20.10 -15.85
N LEU A 475 16.32 20.88 -14.94
CA LEU A 475 15.69 22.11 -14.43
C LEU A 475 15.54 23.17 -15.52
N ASP A 476 16.54 23.33 -16.38
CA ASP A 476 16.52 24.29 -17.47
C ASP A 476 15.42 23.93 -18.49
N ALA A 477 15.27 22.67 -18.84
CA ALA A 477 14.18 22.20 -19.71
C ALA A 477 12.79 22.55 -19.16
N GLY A 478 12.57 22.31 -17.84
CA GLY A 478 11.30 22.67 -17.18
C GLY A 478 11.07 24.18 -17.11
N ARG A 479 12.13 24.94 -16.82
CA ARG A 479 12.10 26.40 -16.71
C ARG A 479 11.75 27.05 -18.03
N ASP A 480 12.30 26.56 -19.13
CA ASP A 480 12.02 27.04 -20.48
C ASP A 480 10.53 26.91 -20.82
N VAL A 481 9.92 25.78 -20.55
CA VAL A 481 8.49 25.54 -20.80
C VAL A 481 7.63 26.43 -19.90
N LEU A 482 7.97 26.51 -18.60
CA LEU A 482 7.25 27.36 -17.65
C LEU A 482 7.30 28.84 -18.03
N ALA A 483 8.45 29.36 -18.47
CA ALA A 483 8.62 30.74 -18.91
C ALA A 483 7.78 31.08 -20.15
N HIS A 484 7.47 30.09 -20.99
CA HIS A 484 6.61 30.27 -22.17
C HIS A 484 5.12 30.02 -21.88
N GLY A 485 4.74 29.82 -20.60
CA GLY A 485 3.35 29.61 -20.20
C GLY A 485 2.83 28.21 -20.49
N GLY A 486 3.71 27.23 -20.52
CA GLY A 486 3.36 25.83 -20.74
C GLY A 486 2.49 25.27 -19.61
N THR A 487 1.68 24.26 -19.93
CA THR A 487 0.82 23.53 -18.98
C THR A 487 1.62 22.68 -18.01
N VAL A 488 0.99 22.24 -16.93
CA VAL A 488 1.59 21.31 -15.96
C VAL A 488 2.13 20.05 -16.63
N GLU A 489 1.36 19.49 -17.57
CA GLU A 489 1.75 18.31 -18.33
C GLU A 489 3.00 18.56 -19.19
N GLU A 490 3.06 19.71 -19.87
CA GLU A 490 4.21 20.10 -20.71
C GLU A 490 5.47 20.32 -19.87
N VAL A 491 5.38 20.93 -18.69
CA VAL A 491 6.50 21.10 -17.78
C VAL A 491 6.99 19.74 -17.26
N LEU A 492 6.09 18.87 -16.81
CA LEU A 492 6.44 17.52 -16.40
C LEU A 492 7.09 16.72 -17.53
N TRP A 493 6.58 16.84 -18.76
CA TRP A 493 7.15 16.19 -19.92
C TRP A 493 8.58 16.67 -20.21
N ALA A 494 8.81 17.97 -20.13
CA ALA A 494 10.13 18.54 -20.36
C ALA A 494 11.15 18.01 -19.34
N LEU A 495 10.80 18.04 -18.06
CA LEU A 495 11.62 17.47 -16.99
C LEU A 495 11.88 15.98 -17.23
N TRP A 496 10.84 15.19 -17.43
CA TRP A 496 10.93 13.75 -17.65
C TRP A 496 11.82 13.40 -18.86
N HIS A 497 11.59 14.07 -19.97
CA HIS A 497 12.35 13.85 -21.19
C HIS A 497 13.84 14.14 -21.01
N ALA A 498 14.16 15.26 -20.34
CA ALA A 498 15.55 15.68 -20.09
C ALA A 498 16.30 14.69 -19.19
N THR A 499 15.61 13.97 -18.28
CA THR A 499 16.26 12.94 -17.45
C THR A 499 16.85 11.77 -18.27
N GLY A 500 16.31 11.47 -19.45
CA GLY A 500 16.64 10.28 -20.24
C GLY A 500 16.32 8.95 -19.56
N LEU A 501 15.51 8.97 -18.48
CA LEU A 501 15.17 7.77 -17.68
C LEU A 501 14.30 6.81 -18.44
N ALA A 502 13.41 7.27 -19.33
CA ALA A 502 12.46 6.44 -20.05
C ALA A 502 13.12 5.24 -20.74
N ASN A 503 14.16 5.47 -21.51
CA ASN A 503 14.86 4.39 -22.22
C ASN A 503 15.60 3.43 -21.29
N ARG A 504 16.15 3.93 -20.19
CA ARG A 504 16.85 3.08 -19.20
C ARG A 504 15.89 2.18 -18.43
N LEU A 505 14.75 2.76 -18.00
CA LEU A 505 13.71 2.02 -17.31
C LEU A 505 13.06 0.99 -18.24
N LEU A 506 12.74 1.36 -19.48
CA LEU A 506 12.21 0.45 -20.48
C LEU A 506 13.16 -0.74 -20.74
N ALA A 507 14.45 -0.45 -20.94
CA ALA A 507 15.45 -1.51 -21.14
C ALA A 507 15.60 -2.40 -19.90
N SER A 508 15.42 -1.87 -18.69
CA SER A 508 15.43 -2.63 -17.44
C SER A 508 14.17 -3.47 -17.30
N ALA A 509 13.00 -2.91 -17.56
CA ALA A 509 11.71 -3.59 -17.53
C ALA A 509 11.71 -4.80 -18.48
N LEU A 510 12.20 -4.64 -19.72
CA LEU A 510 12.28 -5.69 -20.71
C LEU A 510 13.27 -6.83 -20.34
N ARG A 511 14.26 -6.57 -19.50
CA ARG A 511 15.16 -7.61 -18.98
C ARG A 511 14.53 -8.49 -17.93
N GLY A 512 13.47 -8.03 -17.28
CA GLY A 512 12.76 -8.76 -16.24
C GLY A 512 13.53 -8.84 -14.90
N GLY A 513 13.12 -9.74 -14.04
CA GLY A 513 13.66 -9.91 -12.69
C GLY A 513 13.22 -8.78 -11.74
N ALA A 514 13.84 -8.71 -10.54
CA ALA A 514 13.47 -7.73 -9.53
C ALA A 514 13.68 -6.27 -10.00
N THR A 515 14.81 -6.03 -10.66
CA THR A 515 15.14 -4.70 -11.21
C THR A 515 14.19 -4.31 -12.35
N GLY A 516 13.81 -5.28 -13.19
CA GLY A 516 12.85 -5.06 -14.26
C GLY A 516 11.45 -4.74 -13.74
N SER A 517 10.99 -5.49 -12.74
CA SER A 517 9.69 -5.23 -12.08
C SER A 517 9.64 -3.88 -11.38
N GLN A 518 10.77 -3.40 -10.82
CA GLN A 518 10.84 -2.05 -10.26
C GLN A 518 10.75 -1.00 -11.37
N ALA A 519 11.51 -1.18 -12.46
CA ALA A 519 11.50 -0.26 -13.59
C ALA A 519 10.12 -0.17 -14.27
N ASP A 520 9.40 -1.29 -14.36
CA ASP A 520 8.03 -1.34 -14.89
C ASP A 520 7.07 -0.49 -14.04
N ARG A 521 7.16 -0.60 -12.72
CA ARG A 521 6.36 0.21 -11.80
C ARG A 521 6.73 1.69 -11.82
N ASP A 522 8.02 2.00 -11.90
CA ASP A 522 8.45 3.39 -12.01
C ASP A 522 7.85 4.02 -13.27
N LEU A 523 7.77 3.27 -14.38
CA LEU A 523 7.09 3.70 -15.60
C LEU A 523 5.57 3.86 -15.40
N ASP A 524 4.91 2.90 -14.73
CA ASP A 524 3.49 2.98 -14.40
C ASP A 524 3.18 4.20 -13.51
N ALA A 525 4.02 4.47 -12.50
CA ALA A 525 3.87 5.63 -11.62
C ALA A 525 4.03 6.96 -12.38
N VAL A 526 4.96 7.02 -13.30
CA VAL A 526 5.13 8.19 -14.18
C VAL A 526 3.92 8.38 -15.09
N MET A 527 3.38 7.30 -15.68
CA MET A 527 2.16 7.38 -16.48
C MET A 527 0.96 7.87 -15.67
N ALA A 528 0.81 7.38 -14.43
CA ALA A 528 -0.23 7.83 -13.53
C ALA A 528 -0.08 9.32 -13.16
N LEU A 529 1.15 9.81 -13.00
CA LEU A 529 1.42 11.23 -12.78
C LEU A 529 1.01 12.09 -13.98
N PHE A 530 1.28 11.65 -15.22
CA PHE A 530 0.82 12.34 -16.43
C PHE A 530 -0.71 12.31 -16.58
N ASP A 531 -1.36 11.17 -16.32
CA ASP A 531 -2.82 11.08 -16.32
C ASP A 531 -3.43 12.07 -15.29
N ALA A 532 -2.83 12.18 -14.10
CA ALA A 532 -3.26 13.14 -13.08
C ALA A 532 -3.03 14.60 -13.51
N ALA A 533 -1.93 14.89 -14.20
CA ALA A 533 -1.63 16.24 -14.72
C ALA A 533 -2.60 16.65 -15.84
N GLY A 534 -2.92 15.73 -16.75
CA GLY A 534 -3.92 15.94 -17.80
C GLY A 534 -5.30 16.20 -17.20
N ASP A 535 -5.74 15.34 -16.27
CA ASP A 535 -6.99 15.50 -15.52
C ASP A 535 -7.05 16.85 -14.75
N HIS A 536 -5.94 17.28 -14.15
CA HIS A 536 -5.86 18.56 -13.45
C HIS A 536 -6.03 19.74 -14.40
N THR A 537 -5.34 19.69 -15.54
CA THR A 537 -5.39 20.75 -16.58
C THR A 537 -6.79 20.86 -17.19
N GLU A 538 -7.44 19.73 -17.50
CA GLU A 538 -8.80 19.70 -18.03
C GLU A 538 -9.86 20.23 -17.05
N ARG A 539 -9.72 19.87 -15.77
CA ARG A 539 -10.70 20.20 -14.73
C ARG A 539 -10.51 21.61 -14.13
N ARG A 540 -9.29 22.12 -14.14
CA ARG A 540 -8.93 23.41 -13.53
C ARG A 540 -7.99 24.20 -14.47
N PRO A 541 -8.47 24.70 -15.62
CA PRO A 541 -7.59 25.37 -16.59
C PRO A 541 -6.90 26.64 -16.07
N SER A 542 -7.41 27.24 -14.99
CA SER A 542 -6.88 28.42 -14.35
C SER A 542 -5.96 28.12 -13.15
N ALA A 543 -5.85 26.86 -12.72
CA ALA A 543 -5.03 26.49 -11.58
C ALA A 543 -3.57 26.31 -12.00
N GLY A 544 -2.65 26.96 -11.26
CA GLY A 544 -1.22 26.88 -11.51
C GLY A 544 -0.58 25.54 -11.19
N ILE A 545 0.67 25.39 -11.58
CA ILE A 545 1.51 24.21 -11.32
C ILE A 545 1.64 23.92 -9.80
N GLU A 546 1.67 24.98 -8.98
CA GLU A 546 1.72 24.90 -7.52
C GLU A 546 0.54 24.11 -6.94
N SER A 547 -0.67 24.40 -7.43
CA SER A 547 -1.91 23.72 -7.03
C SER A 547 -1.89 22.22 -7.39
N PHE A 548 -1.30 21.88 -8.55
CA PHE A 548 -1.11 20.48 -8.93
C PHE A 548 -0.14 19.76 -8.01
N VAL A 549 1.04 20.34 -7.79
CA VAL A 549 2.06 19.73 -6.91
C VAL A 549 1.51 19.54 -5.51
N ALA A 550 0.85 20.56 -4.95
CA ALA A 550 0.19 20.43 -3.66
C ALA A 550 -0.82 19.27 -3.65
N SER A 551 -1.67 19.15 -4.67
CA SER A 551 -2.68 18.10 -4.75
C SER A 551 -2.12 16.68 -4.79
N ILE A 552 -0.93 16.47 -5.37
CA ILE A 552 -0.26 15.16 -5.41
C ILE A 552 0.55 14.91 -4.13
N THR A 553 1.27 15.92 -3.64
CA THR A 553 2.11 15.79 -2.44
C THR A 553 1.27 15.57 -1.17
N GLU A 554 0.12 16.23 -1.10
CA GLU A 554 -0.80 16.15 0.03
C GLU A 554 -1.80 14.99 -0.09
N GLN A 555 -1.70 14.22 -1.18
CA GLN A 555 -2.55 13.06 -1.37
C GLN A 555 -2.09 11.91 -0.46
N GLU A 556 -2.93 11.55 0.47
CA GLU A 556 -2.69 10.44 1.39
C GLU A 556 -3.50 9.18 1.03
N LEU A 557 -4.48 9.32 0.15
CA LEU A 557 -5.30 8.21 -0.33
C LEU A 557 -4.90 7.85 -1.76
N PRO A 558 -4.79 6.56 -2.07
CA PRO A 558 -4.52 6.12 -3.43
C PRO A 558 -5.58 6.66 -4.39
N THR A 559 -5.16 7.30 -5.46
CA THR A 559 -6.06 7.54 -6.59
C THR A 559 -6.29 6.20 -7.27
N GLY A 560 -7.55 5.81 -7.43
CA GLY A 560 -7.91 4.65 -8.24
C GLY A 560 -7.46 4.86 -9.69
N VAL A 561 -6.19 4.57 -9.96
CA VAL A 561 -5.65 4.55 -11.31
C VAL A 561 -6.42 3.50 -12.09
N ARG A 562 -7.04 3.88 -13.20
CA ARG A 562 -7.72 2.94 -14.08
C ARG A 562 -6.68 1.97 -14.62
N ASP A 563 -6.72 0.73 -14.15
CA ASP A 563 -5.93 -0.33 -14.77
C ASP A 563 -6.43 -0.52 -16.21
N ARG A 564 -5.68 0.01 -17.15
CA ARG A 564 -5.95 -0.14 -18.60
C ARG A 564 -5.41 -1.44 -19.17
N ARG A 565 -4.83 -2.30 -18.33
CA ARG A 565 -4.25 -3.58 -18.76
C ARG A 565 -5.36 -4.56 -19.06
N SER A 566 -5.44 -5.01 -20.30
CA SER A 566 -6.38 -6.05 -20.73
C SER A 566 -5.94 -7.47 -20.36
N ALA A 567 -4.71 -7.67 -19.94
CA ALA A 567 -4.13 -8.96 -19.57
C ALA A 567 -3.69 -8.97 -18.11
N THR A 568 -4.18 -9.93 -17.34
CA THR A 568 -3.70 -10.19 -15.99
C THR A 568 -2.33 -10.86 -16.08
N PRO A 569 -1.25 -10.24 -15.60
CA PRO A 569 0.07 -10.86 -15.61
C PRO A 569 0.07 -12.12 -14.74
N ASP A 570 0.93 -13.10 -15.07
CA ASP A 570 1.16 -14.25 -14.21
C ASP A 570 2.08 -13.84 -13.05
N ALA A 571 1.47 -13.26 -12.01
CA ALA A 571 2.15 -12.69 -10.84
C ALA A 571 1.37 -13.02 -9.56
N ALA A 572 2.08 -13.29 -8.48
CA ALA A 572 1.50 -13.56 -7.17
C ALA A 572 0.87 -12.28 -6.59
N ALA A 573 -0.33 -12.39 -6.05
CA ALA A 573 -0.98 -11.28 -5.39
C ALA A 573 -0.34 -11.01 -4.02
N LEU A 574 0.06 -9.79 -3.76
CA LEU A 574 0.51 -9.34 -2.44
C LEU A 574 -0.51 -8.33 -1.91
N LEU A 575 -1.18 -8.69 -0.83
CA LEU A 575 -2.40 -8.02 -0.35
C LEU A 575 -2.34 -7.76 1.15
N THR A 576 -3.00 -6.70 1.57
CA THR A 576 -3.42 -6.60 2.96
C THR A 576 -4.61 -7.53 3.21
N ALA A 577 -4.86 -7.88 4.47
CA ALA A 577 -5.98 -8.75 4.84
C ALA A 577 -7.33 -8.16 4.39
N HIS A 578 -7.52 -6.84 4.46
CA HIS A 578 -8.70 -6.17 3.92
C HIS A 578 -8.78 -6.25 2.39
N GLY A 579 -7.65 -6.16 1.69
CA GLY A 579 -7.58 -6.31 0.24
C GLY A 579 -7.84 -7.75 -0.26
N ALA A 580 -7.82 -8.73 0.65
CA ALA A 580 -8.11 -10.13 0.35
C ALA A 580 -9.62 -10.46 0.40
N VAL A 581 -10.47 -9.56 0.91
CA VAL A 581 -11.92 -9.77 0.98
C VAL A 581 -12.47 -10.09 -0.41
N GLY A 582 -13.29 -11.14 -0.48
CA GLY A 582 -13.94 -11.56 -1.73
C GLY A 582 -13.05 -12.23 -2.76
N ARG A 583 -11.74 -12.43 -2.51
CA ARG A 583 -10.80 -13.10 -3.42
C ARG A 583 -10.58 -14.57 -3.03
N GLU A 584 -10.08 -15.35 -3.97
CA GLU A 584 -9.73 -16.77 -3.78
C GLU A 584 -8.46 -17.11 -4.53
N PHE A 585 -7.62 -17.94 -3.91
CA PHE A 585 -6.35 -18.39 -4.49
C PHE A 585 -6.12 -19.85 -4.16
N ARG A 586 -5.42 -20.56 -5.03
CA ARG A 586 -5.06 -21.95 -4.77
C ARG A 586 -4.11 -22.06 -3.58
N ARG A 587 -3.14 -21.13 -3.48
CA ARG A 587 -2.18 -21.08 -2.39
C ARG A 587 -2.17 -19.72 -1.74
N VAL A 588 -2.25 -19.73 -0.43
CA VAL A 588 -2.19 -18.50 0.38
C VAL A 588 -1.15 -18.65 1.47
N VAL A 589 -0.32 -17.64 1.61
CA VAL A 589 0.54 -17.47 2.76
C VAL A 589 0.04 -16.26 3.54
N VAL A 590 -0.32 -16.44 4.80
CA VAL A 590 -0.65 -15.37 5.74
C VAL A 590 0.58 -15.10 6.58
N ALA A 591 1.24 -13.97 6.33
CA ALA A 591 2.55 -13.67 6.87
C ALA A 591 2.55 -12.48 7.85
N GLY A 592 3.54 -12.46 8.76
CA GLY A 592 3.69 -11.40 9.73
C GLY A 592 2.65 -11.46 10.84
N VAL A 593 2.30 -12.67 11.31
CA VAL A 593 1.27 -12.84 12.34
C VAL A 593 1.90 -12.77 13.73
N GLN A 594 2.34 -11.55 14.11
CA GLN A 594 2.98 -11.25 15.39
C GLN A 594 2.02 -10.55 16.36
N GLU A 595 2.22 -10.77 17.65
CA GLU A 595 1.51 -10.01 18.70
C GLU A 595 1.80 -8.50 18.54
N LEU A 596 0.86 -7.64 18.84
CA LEU A 596 0.85 -6.19 18.61
C LEU A 596 0.77 -5.74 17.15
N THR A 597 1.10 -6.59 16.18
CA THR A 597 0.88 -6.34 14.75
C THR A 597 -0.45 -6.93 14.29
N TRP A 598 -0.73 -8.16 14.67
CA TRP A 598 -1.99 -8.83 14.45
C TRP A 598 -2.34 -9.73 15.66
N PRO A 599 -3.19 -9.30 16.58
CA PRO A 599 -4.13 -8.16 16.52
C PRO A 599 -3.47 -6.80 16.71
N SER A 600 -3.97 -5.79 15.96
CA SER A 600 -3.65 -4.39 16.15
C SER A 600 -4.69 -3.77 17.09
N LEU A 601 -4.36 -3.67 18.37
CA LEU A 601 -5.27 -3.20 19.42
C LEU A 601 -5.06 -1.73 19.81
N GLY A 602 -4.20 -1.01 19.08
CA GLY A 602 -3.91 0.39 19.35
C GLY A 602 -5.18 1.26 19.37
N GLU A 603 -5.31 2.11 20.37
CA GLU A 603 -6.38 3.10 20.40
C GLU A 603 -6.10 4.18 19.34
N THR A 604 -6.96 4.26 18.35
CA THR A 604 -7.02 5.44 17.49
C THR A 604 -7.80 6.52 18.21
N GLY A 605 -7.16 7.22 19.14
CA GLY A 605 -7.79 8.38 19.78
C GLY A 605 -8.12 9.42 18.72
N SER A 606 -9.40 9.58 18.39
CA SER A 606 -9.86 10.65 17.53
C SER A 606 -10.08 11.90 18.36
N LEU A 607 -9.48 13.03 17.93
CA LEU A 607 -9.76 14.35 18.53
C LEU A 607 -11.25 14.67 18.53
N PHE A 608 -11.97 14.14 17.52
CA PHE A 608 -13.41 14.36 17.32
C PHE A 608 -14.30 13.42 18.13
N ARG A 609 -13.72 12.52 18.95
CA ARG A 609 -14.50 11.54 19.73
C ARG A 609 -15.49 10.78 18.85
N GLN A 610 -15.01 10.32 17.69
CA GLN A 610 -15.82 9.69 16.65
C GLN A 610 -16.50 8.41 17.14
N GLU A 611 -15.82 7.61 17.96
CA GLU A 611 -16.39 6.38 18.53
C GLU A 611 -17.53 6.69 19.48
N ASP A 612 -17.42 7.75 20.30
CA ASP A 612 -18.48 8.19 21.19
C ASP A 612 -19.73 8.64 20.42
N LEU A 613 -19.55 9.31 19.25
CA LEU A 613 -20.69 9.68 18.41
C LEU A 613 -21.38 8.43 17.83
N VAL A 614 -20.61 7.46 17.38
CA VAL A 614 -21.13 6.19 16.86
C VAL A 614 -21.88 5.42 17.92
N ASP A 615 -21.35 5.33 19.13
CA ASP A 615 -21.98 4.64 20.25
C ASP A 615 -23.25 5.34 20.72
N LEU A 616 -23.26 6.67 20.71
CA LEU A 616 -24.45 7.43 21.04
C LEU A 616 -25.59 7.17 20.06
N ILE A 617 -25.27 7.16 18.74
CA ILE A 617 -26.30 7.02 17.70
C ILE A 617 -26.74 5.57 17.53
N ASP A 618 -25.78 4.64 17.49
CA ASP A 618 -26.06 3.23 17.18
C ASP A 618 -26.53 2.44 18.41
N ASN A 619 -26.08 2.82 19.63
CA ASN A 619 -26.28 2.05 20.85
C ASN A 619 -26.92 2.83 22.01
N ASP A 620 -27.26 4.13 21.82
CA ASP A 620 -27.80 5.03 22.85
C ASP A 620 -26.90 5.14 24.10
N VAL A 621 -25.58 5.07 23.91
CA VAL A 621 -24.58 5.18 24.98
C VAL A 621 -24.19 6.65 25.17
N ASP A 622 -24.34 7.17 26.41
CA ASP A 622 -23.94 8.56 26.71
C ASP A 622 -22.41 8.74 26.57
N PRO A 623 -21.95 9.77 25.85
CA PRO A 623 -20.51 10.04 25.65
C PRO A 623 -19.72 10.32 26.94
N GLY A 624 -20.40 10.59 28.07
CA GLY A 624 -19.76 10.72 29.37
C GLY A 624 -19.41 9.38 30.02
N VAL A 625 -19.89 8.26 29.46
CA VAL A 625 -19.58 6.91 29.96
C VAL A 625 -18.35 6.37 29.19
N PRO A 626 -17.22 6.14 29.87
CA PRO A 626 -16.05 5.58 29.21
C PRO A 626 -16.32 4.14 28.77
N VAL A 627 -16.27 3.89 27.46
CA VAL A 627 -16.41 2.56 26.86
C VAL A 627 -15.05 2.07 26.38
N SER A 628 -14.72 0.81 26.70
CA SER A 628 -13.51 0.18 26.19
C SER A 628 -13.85 -0.67 24.96
N HIS A 629 -13.34 -0.27 23.79
CA HIS A 629 -13.56 -0.99 22.53
C HIS A 629 -12.53 -2.11 22.25
N ILE A 630 -11.63 -2.40 23.20
CA ILE A 630 -10.56 -3.42 23.01
C ILE A 630 -11.12 -4.78 22.62
N ASN A 631 -12.20 -5.21 23.27
CA ASN A 631 -12.82 -6.50 22.95
C ASN A 631 -13.45 -6.53 21.56
N GLU A 632 -14.09 -5.44 21.15
CA GLU A 632 -14.70 -5.32 19.83
C GLU A 632 -13.63 -5.32 18.74
N ARG A 633 -12.54 -4.58 18.96
CA ARG A 633 -11.37 -4.58 18.07
C ARG A 633 -10.74 -5.97 17.97
N LEU A 634 -10.59 -6.67 19.09
CA LEU A 634 -10.06 -8.05 19.08
C LEU A 634 -10.96 -8.99 18.27
N VAL A 635 -12.29 -8.85 18.38
CA VAL A 635 -13.25 -9.63 17.57
C VAL A 635 -13.11 -9.27 16.08
N GLU A 636 -12.99 -7.99 15.75
CA GLU A 636 -12.78 -7.54 14.35
C GLU A 636 -11.44 -8.03 13.79
N GLU A 637 -10.36 -7.97 14.56
CA GLU A 637 -9.05 -8.50 14.17
C GLU A 637 -9.08 -10.02 13.96
N ARG A 638 -9.84 -10.76 14.79
CA ARG A 638 -10.05 -12.21 14.60
C ARG A 638 -10.85 -12.49 13.34
N ARG A 639 -11.89 -11.71 13.05
CA ARG A 639 -12.64 -11.79 11.78
C ARG A 639 -11.73 -11.51 10.58
N LEU A 640 -10.88 -10.50 10.68
CA LEU A 640 -9.92 -10.18 9.63
C LEU A 640 -8.91 -11.31 9.41
N PHE A 641 -8.46 -11.97 10.48
CA PHE A 641 -7.61 -13.17 10.38
C PHE A 641 -8.36 -14.35 9.74
N THR A 642 -9.64 -14.54 10.09
CA THR A 642 -10.51 -15.54 9.45
C THR A 642 -10.70 -15.25 7.97
N VAL A 643 -10.89 -13.98 7.59
CA VAL A 643 -10.92 -13.58 6.18
C VAL A 643 -9.64 -14.02 5.47
N ALA A 644 -8.46 -13.66 5.99
CA ALA A 644 -7.18 -14.00 5.36
C ALA A 644 -6.99 -15.53 5.21
N THR A 645 -7.25 -16.29 6.26
CA THR A 645 -7.05 -17.75 6.29
C THR A 645 -8.08 -18.53 5.48
N SER A 646 -9.24 -17.96 5.20
CA SER A 646 -10.29 -18.58 4.39
C SER A 646 -10.13 -18.38 2.87
N ARG A 647 -9.09 -17.69 2.41
CA ARG A 647 -8.88 -17.39 0.97
C ARG A 647 -8.25 -18.53 0.20
N ALA A 648 -7.65 -19.51 0.86
CA ALA A 648 -7.00 -20.66 0.24
C ALA A 648 -8.01 -21.73 -0.18
N THR A 649 -7.82 -22.30 -1.40
CA THR A 649 -8.57 -23.47 -1.84
C THR A 649 -7.78 -24.76 -1.68
N ASP A 650 -6.45 -24.75 -1.95
CA ASP A 650 -5.61 -25.94 -1.95
C ASP A 650 -4.64 -25.98 -0.76
N GLU A 651 -3.91 -24.90 -0.49
CA GLU A 651 -2.95 -24.83 0.60
C GLU A 651 -2.93 -23.48 1.30
N LEU A 652 -2.80 -23.54 2.61
CA LEU A 652 -2.66 -22.39 3.51
C LEU A 652 -1.43 -22.57 4.40
N LEU A 653 -0.54 -21.58 4.38
CA LEU A 653 0.56 -21.45 5.31
C LEU A 653 0.36 -20.18 6.15
N VAL A 654 0.44 -20.33 7.47
CA VAL A 654 0.48 -19.18 8.40
C VAL A 654 1.89 -19.06 8.96
N THR A 655 2.47 -17.85 8.90
CA THR A 655 3.83 -17.62 9.40
C THR A 655 3.88 -16.51 10.44
N ALA A 656 4.77 -16.68 11.40
CA ALA A 656 5.10 -15.69 12.41
C ALA A 656 6.59 -15.74 12.73
N VAL A 657 7.09 -14.69 13.35
CA VAL A 657 8.45 -14.61 13.88
C VAL A 657 8.39 -14.77 15.40
N GLU A 658 9.34 -15.49 15.96
CA GLU A 658 9.58 -15.55 17.40
C GLU A 658 11.09 -15.41 17.62
N SER A 659 11.50 -14.30 18.21
CA SER A 659 12.91 -13.99 18.42
C SER A 659 13.11 -13.37 19.81
N ASP A 660 14.05 -13.93 20.54
CA ASP A 660 14.51 -13.39 21.83
C ASP A 660 15.74 -12.46 21.66
N ASP A 661 16.33 -12.43 20.45
CA ASP A 661 17.53 -11.66 20.11
C ASP A 661 17.14 -10.44 19.25
N GLY A 662 17.28 -9.23 19.80
CA GLY A 662 17.06 -8.00 19.05
C GLY A 662 16.71 -6.81 19.94
N GLU A 663 16.61 -5.63 19.34
CA GLU A 663 16.14 -4.41 20.04
C GLU A 663 14.67 -4.54 20.45
N GLU A 664 13.87 -5.35 19.74
CA GLU A 664 12.48 -5.68 20.06
C GLU A 664 12.29 -7.20 20.12
N VAL A 665 11.68 -7.68 21.20
CA VAL A 665 11.31 -9.09 21.34
C VAL A 665 10.09 -9.34 20.47
N GLU A 666 10.27 -10.11 19.39
CA GLU A 666 9.13 -10.50 18.53
C GLU A 666 8.46 -11.76 19.08
N GLN A 667 7.15 -11.69 19.28
CA GLN A 667 6.34 -12.81 19.76
C GLN A 667 5.29 -13.19 18.73
N ARG A 668 5.12 -14.49 18.52
CA ARG A 668 4.02 -15.00 17.70
C ARG A 668 2.67 -14.58 18.27
N SER A 669 1.73 -14.26 17.39
CA SER A 669 0.37 -13.88 17.78
C SER A 669 -0.40 -15.03 18.43
N ARG A 670 -1.31 -14.67 19.37
CA ARG A 670 -2.33 -15.57 19.89
C ARG A 670 -3.18 -16.22 18.78
N PHE A 671 -3.37 -15.56 17.65
CA PHE A 671 -4.11 -16.11 16.51
C PHE A 671 -3.41 -17.28 15.84
N VAL A 672 -2.09 -17.35 15.87
CA VAL A 672 -1.34 -18.54 15.42
C VAL A 672 -1.61 -19.72 16.35
N GLU A 673 -1.66 -19.48 17.67
CA GLU A 673 -1.97 -20.52 18.65
C GLU A 673 -3.42 -21.02 18.53
N GLU A 674 -4.38 -20.10 18.34
CA GLU A 674 -5.78 -20.43 18.08
C GLU A 674 -5.88 -21.28 16.79
N PHE A 675 -5.26 -20.85 15.70
CA PHE A 675 -5.23 -21.57 14.43
C PHE A 675 -4.64 -22.98 14.57
N CYS A 676 -3.49 -23.10 15.22
CA CYS A 676 -2.84 -24.39 15.43
C CYS A 676 -3.70 -25.36 16.25
N ARG A 677 -4.35 -24.86 17.31
CA ARG A 677 -5.26 -25.63 18.14
C ARG A 677 -6.52 -26.08 17.38
N ASP A 678 -7.17 -25.15 16.68
CA ASP A 678 -8.47 -25.35 16.03
C ASP A 678 -8.37 -26.32 14.85
N TYR A 679 -7.23 -26.31 14.15
CA TYR A 679 -6.99 -27.21 13.00
C TYR A 679 -6.04 -28.37 13.29
N GLY A 680 -5.55 -28.52 14.53
CA GLY A 680 -4.64 -29.61 14.88
C GLY A 680 -3.27 -29.55 14.20
N VAL A 681 -2.82 -28.34 13.85
CA VAL A 681 -1.56 -28.09 13.14
C VAL A 681 -0.43 -27.90 14.18
N GLN A 682 0.72 -28.52 13.95
CA GLN A 682 1.93 -28.26 14.73
C GLN A 682 2.80 -27.22 13.97
N PRO A 683 3.14 -26.09 14.60
CA PRO A 683 3.99 -25.11 13.96
C PRO A 683 5.42 -25.64 13.84
N ARG A 684 6.02 -25.55 12.65
CA ARG A 684 7.43 -25.92 12.44
C ARG A 684 8.36 -24.75 12.68
N PRO A 685 9.47 -24.93 13.41
CA PRO A 685 10.51 -23.90 13.50
C PRO A 685 11.25 -23.77 12.17
N VAL A 686 11.61 -22.54 11.80
CA VAL A 686 12.30 -22.23 10.54
C VAL A 686 13.48 -21.31 10.77
N ARG A 687 14.62 -21.65 10.17
CA ARG A 687 15.87 -20.90 10.22
C ARG A 687 16.39 -20.64 8.81
N ILE A 688 17.26 -19.64 8.66
CA ILE A 688 18.00 -19.40 7.41
C ILE A 688 19.33 -20.11 7.46
N ALA A 689 19.73 -20.72 6.33
CA ALA A 689 21.11 -21.26 6.17
C ALA A 689 22.12 -20.11 6.26
N GLY A 690 23.02 -20.17 7.24
CA GLY A 690 24.10 -19.18 7.42
C GLY A 690 23.78 -18.05 8.39
N SER A 691 22.78 -18.18 9.27
CA SER A 691 22.63 -17.27 10.40
C SER A 691 23.89 -17.25 11.27
N SER A 692 24.12 -16.12 11.97
CA SER A 692 25.33 -15.95 12.82
C SER A 692 25.49 -17.04 13.88
N ALA A 693 24.40 -17.69 14.30
CA ALA A 693 24.44 -18.84 15.21
C ALA A 693 25.14 -20.08 14.59
N ASP A 694 24.96 -20.30 13.27
CA ASP A 694 25.66 -21.41 12.55
C ASP A 694 27.15 -21.09 12.31
N ALA A 695 27.48 -19.82 12.07
CA ALA A 695 28.87 -19.40 11.91
C ALA A 695 29.72 -19.62 13.20
N PHE A 696 29.10 -19.53 14.38
CA PHE A 696 29.77 -19.76 15.67
C PHE A 696 29.92 -21.27 15.99
N ARG A 697 29.05 -22.15 15.48
CA ARG A 697 29.15 -23.61 15.66
C ARG A 697 30.20 -24.28 14.81
N ILE A 698 30.71 -23.65 13.75
CA ILE A 698 31.74 -24.21 12.84
C ILE A 698 33.13 -24.24 13.46
N SER A 699 33.38 -23.50 14.54
CA SER A 699 34.68 -23.52 15.24
C SER A 699 34.72 -24.49 16.43
N GLY A 700 34.50 -25.79 16.17
CA GLY A 700 35.09 -26.86 16.97
C GLY A 700 34.29 -27.51 18.09
N GLN A 701 33.12 -28.03 17.82
CA GLN A 701 32.59 -29.20 18.58
C GLN A 701 31.72 -30.07 17.69
N THR A 702 32.27 -31.20 17.28
CA THR A 702 31.50 -32.38 16.81
C THR A 702 30.77 -32.96 18.02
N THR A 703 29.51 -32.71 18.19
CA THR A 703 28.64 -33.52 19.05
C THR A 703 27.70 -34.34 18.16
N ASP A 704 28.07 -35.59 17.97
CA ASP A 704 27.21 -36.65 17.44
C ASP A 704 26.02 -36.85 18.38
N THR A 705 24.88 -36.23 18.11
CA THR A 705 23.60 -36.66 18.68
C THR A 705 22.52 -36.59 17.62
N ALA A 706 21.63 -37.58 17.61
CA ALA A 706 20.48 -37.71 16.68
C ALA A 706 19.52 -36.51 16.71
N ALA A 707 19.62 -35.59 17.69
CA ALA A 707 18.89 -34.35 17.77
C ALA A 707 19.29 -33.33 16.68
N ASP A 708 20.55 -33.37 16.21
CA ASP A 708 21.07 -32.46 15.17
C ASP A 708 20.53 -32.79 13.75
N ALA A 709 20.02 -34.01 13.54
CA ALA A 709 19.44 -34.42 12.26
C ALA A 709 17.99 -33.93 12.05
N GLU A 710 17.23 -33.73 13.12
CA GLU A 710 15.89 -33.11 13.04
C GLU A 710 15.97 -31.60 12.84
N ASP A 711 17.00 -30.95 13.36
CA ASP A 711 17.21 -29.49 13.22
C ASP A 711 17.69 -29.12 11.80
N ALA A 712 18.36 -30.04 11.09
CA ALA A 712 18.81 -29.82 9.72
C ALA A 712 17.67 -29.75 8.68
N SER A 713 16.47 -30.24 9.02
CA SER A 713 15.28 -30.21 8.13
C SER A 713 14.57 -28.84 8.14
N ALA A 714 14.92 -27.95 9.07
CA ALA A 714 14.28 -26.66 9.27
C ALA A 714 14.96 -25.48 8.55
N VAL A 715 16.05 -25.75 7.81
CA VAL A 715 16.81 -24.69 7.11
C VAL A 715 16.17 -24.37 5.77
N VAL A 716 15.70 -23.14 5.58
CA VAL A 716 15.15 -22.68 4.28
C VAL A 716 16.31 -22.38 3.32
N ARG A 717 16.25 -22.98 2.14
CA ARG A 717 17.13 -22.69 1.02
C ARG A 717 16.28 -22.25 -0.16
N VAL A 718 16.25 -20.95 -0.42
CA VAL A 718 15.44 -20.37 -1.46
C VAL A 718 15.93 -20.79 -2.85
N LEU A 719 15.03 -21.23 -3.73
CA LEU A 719 15.35 -21.56 -5.12
C LEU A 719 15.48 -20.29 -6.00
N ALA A 720 16.29 -19.34 -5.55
CA ALA A 720 16.61 -18.11 -6.29
C ALA A 720 18.00 -18.16 -6.88
N HIS A 721 18.26 -17.38 -7.93
CA HIS A 721 19.60 -17.30 -8.54
C HIS A 721 20.66 -16.84 -7.52
N ASP A 722 20.34 -15.83 -6.72
CA ASP A 722 21.28 -15.27 -5.75
C ASP A 722 21.66 -16.28 -4.67
N ASP A 723 20.68 -17.06 -4.20
CA ASP A 723 20.90 -18.09 -3.19
C ASP A 723 21.69 -19.28 -3.76
N LEU A 724 21.42 -19.68 -5.00
CA LEU A 724 22.21 -20.70 -5.69
C LEU A 724 23.67 -20.26 -5.87
N ILE A 725 23.90 -19.01 -6.26
CA ILE A 725 25.24 -18.44 -6.37
C ILE A 725 25.92 -18.42 -5.01
N ALA A 726 25.22 -17.97 -3.97
CA ALA A 726 25.75 -17.94 -2.60
C ALA A 726 26.14 -19.35 -2.12
N GLU A 727 25.28 -20.35 -2.37
CA GLU A 727 25.56 -21.76 -2.02
C GLU A 727 26.75 -22.31 -2.80
N PHE A 728 26.85 -22.10 -4.11
CA PHE A 728 28.01 -22.54 -4.88
C PHE A 728 29.28 -21.84 -4.43
N ARG A 729 29.24 -20.56 -4.07
CA ARG A 729 30.39 -19.83 -3.52
C ARG A 729 30.76 -20.37 -2.14
N ARG A 730 29.79 -20.69 -1.30
CA ARG A 730 30.00 -21.32 0.01
C ARG A 730 30.72 -22.66 -0.14
N VAL A 731 30.23 -23.53 -1.04
CA VAL A 731 30.87 -24.84 -1.32
C VAL A 731 32.33 -24.69 -1.80
N LEU A 732 32.64 -23.63 -2.56
CA LEU A 732 34.01 -23.38 -3.02
C LEU A 732 34.97 -23.06 -1.89
N VAL A 733 34.52 -22.34 -0.86
CA VAL A 733 35.39 -21.86 0.24
C VAL A 733 35.33 -22.75 1.48
N ASP A 734 34.32 -23.62 1.60
CA ASP A 734 34.15 -24.51 2.73
C ASP A 734 35.29 -25.58 2.79
N PRO A 735 36.07 -25.60 3.85
CA PRO A 735 37.13 -26.62 4.01
C PRO A 735 36.58 -28.06 4.05
N ALA A 736 35.35 -28.25 4.53
CA ALA A 736 34.69 -29.55 4.63
C ALA A 736 34.21 -30.09 3.26
N SER A 737 34.05 -29.23 2.25
CA SER A 737 33.62 -29.64 0.91
C SER A 737 34.69 -30.50 0.22
N THR A 738 34.26 -31.56 -0.43
CA THR A 738 35.12 -32.42 -1.25
C THR A 738 35.58 -31.70 -2.51
N GLU A 739 36.69 -32.15 -3.12
CA GLU A 739 37.18 -31.62 -4.39
C GLU A 739 36.17 -31.80 -5.52
N ALA A 740 35.38 -32.88 -5.50
CA ALA A 740 34.31 -33.14 -6.47
C ALA A 740 33.18 -32.11 -6.37
N GLU A 741 32.75 -31.78 -5.15
CA GLU A 741 31.73 -30.74 -4.88
C GLU A 741 32.21 -29.35 -5.28
N ARG A 742 33.44 -28.97 -4.91
CA ARG A 742 34.04 -27.69 -5.34
C ARG A 742 34.14 -27.59 -6.86
N SER A 743 34.58 -28.67 -7.52
CA SER A 743 34.65 -28.70 -8.98
C SER A 743 33.26 -28.59 -9.63
N GLN A 744 32.24 -29.19 -9.02
CA GLN A 744 30.86 -29.08 -9.50
C GLN A 744 30.32 -27.64 -9.30
N ALA A 745 30.53 -27.06 -8.12
CA ALA A 745 30.12 -25.69 -7.83
C ALA A 745 30.79 -24.68 -8.79
N ALA A 746 32.11 -24.84 -9.02
CA ALA A 746 32.85 -24.00 -9.96
C ALA A 746 32.29 -24.07 -11.38
N ARG A 747 31.96 -25.29 -11.87
CA ARG A 747 31.34 -25.47 -13.19
C ARG A 747 29.96 -24.79 -13.30
N GLN A 748 29.15 -24.86 -12.27
CA GLN A 748 27.83 -24.19 -12.28
C GLN A 748 27.98 -22.66 -12.24
N LEU A 749 28.87 -22.13 -11.41
CA LEU A 749 29.17 -20.68 -11.40
C LEU A 749 29.68 -20.21 -12.76
N ALA A 750 30.58 -20.98 -13.42
CA ALA A 750 31.06 -20.64 -14.77
C ALA A 750 29.93 -20.62 -15.81
N ARG A 751 28.96 -21.53 -15.69
CA ARG A 751 27.77 -21.55 -16.60
C ARG A 751 26.88 -20.31 -16.34
N LEU A 752 26.64 -19.98 -15.07
CA LEU A 752 25.83 -18.81 -14.71
C LEU A 752 26.53 -17.50 -15.11
N ALA A 753 27.86 -17.41 -14.94
CA ALA A 753 28.65 -16.27 -15.41
C ALA A 753 28.60 -16.14 -16.94
N GLY A 754 28.71 -17.25 -17.66
CA GLY A 754 28.57 -17.28 -19.12
C GLY A 754 27.18 -16.89 -19.62
N ALA A 755 26.15 -17.08 -18.79
CA ALA A 755 24.79 -16.61 -19.03
C ALA A 755 24.56 -15.14 -18.57
N GLY A 756 25.56 -14.46 -18.06
CA GLY A 756 25.46 -13.05 -17.61
C GLY A 756 24.76 -12.87 -16.26
N VAL A 757 24.66 -13.94 -15.45
CA VAL A 757 24.01 -13.82 -14.12
C VAL A 757 24.95 -13.10 -13.16
N LEU A 758 24.46 -12.00 -12.57
CA LEU A 758 25.21 -11.17 -11.63
C LEU A 758 25.69 -11.98 -10.41
N GLY A 759 26.92 -11.69 -9.95
CA GLY A 759 27.51 -12.36 -8.77
C GLY A 759 28.09 -13.75 -9.04
N ALA A 760 27.84 -14.36 -10.19
CA ALA A 760 28.43 -15.65 -10.57
C ALA A 760 29.89 -15.54 -11.05
N ASP A 761 30.26 -14.41 -11.66
CA ASP A 761 31.63 -14.14 -12.13
C ASP A 761 32.54 -13.75 -10.94
N PRO A 762 33.67 -14.45 -10.75
CA PRO A 762 34.65 -14.09 -9.74
C PRO A 762 35.13 -12.64 -9.78
N ALA A 763 35.18 -12.01 -10.96
CA ALA A 763 35.51 -10.61 -11.11
C ALA A 763 34.55 -9.62 -10.38
N GLN A 764 33.37 -10.10 -10.03
CA GLN A 764 32.36 -9.35 -9.29
C GLN A 764 32.41 -9.62 -7.77
N TRP A 765 33.29 -10.46 -7.32
CA TRP A 765 33.38 -10.84 -5.90
C TRP A 765 34.25 -9.84 -5.13
N TRP A 766 33.66 -9.13 -4.22
CA TRP A 766 34.35 -8.12 -3.40
C TRP A 766 35.53 -8.69 -2.60
N THR A 767 35.38 -9.93 -2.12
CA THR A 767 36.38 -10.60 -1.31
C THR A 767 37.63 -11.03 -2.10
N THR A 768 37.59 -11.06 -3.44
CA THR A 768 38.72 -11.39 -4.31
C THR A 768 39.36 -10.17 -4.94
N THR A 769 38.76 -8.99 -4.77
CA THR A 769 39.31 -7.73 -5.25
C THR A 769 40.36 -7.22 -4.28
N GLU A 770 41.55 -6.90 -4.78
CA GLU A 770 42.59 -6.30 -3.95
C GLU A 770 42.07 -4.96 -3.39
N PRO A 771 42.29 -4.67 -2.10
CA PRO A 771 41.89 -3.41 -1.51
C PRO A 771 42.57 -2.23 -2.23
N SER A 772 41.84 -1.14 -2.44
CA SER A 772 42.39 0.08 -3.07
C SER A 772 43.48 0.75 -2.27
N THR A 773 43.60 0.44 -1.00
CA THR A 773 44.67 0.88 -0.09
C THR A 773 44.95 -0.19 0.97
N SER A 774 46.17 -0.29 1.40
CA SER A 774 46.58 -1.11 2.56
C SER A 774 46.61 -0.29 3.85
N GLU A 775 46.26 0.99 3.81
CA GLU A 775 46.24 1.81 5.02
C GLU A 775 45.09 1.34 5.92
N PRO A 776 45.32 1.10 7.19
CA PRO A 776 44.25 0.72 8.11
C PRO A 776 43.25 1.88 8.25
N LEU A 777 41.97 1.51 8.29
CA LEU A 777 40.91 2.48 8.59
C LEU A 777 41.14 3.03 10.01
N ASP A 778 41.22 4.35 10.14
CA ASP A 778 41.28 5.00 11.44
C ASP A 778 39.92 4.89 12.13
N VAL A 779 39.80 3.84 12.94
CA VAL A 779 38.61 3.65 13.79
C VAL A 779 38.84 4.44 15.05
N SER A 780 38.28 5.64 15.17
CA SER A 780 38.42 6.49 16.35
C SER A 780 38.19 5.74 17.66
N PRO A 781 39.01 5.97 18.67
CA PRO A 781 38.98 5.23 19.94
C PRO A 781 37.76 5.54 20.84
N ALA A 782 36.94 6.52 20.51
CA ALA A 782 35.74 6.85 21.29
C ALA A 782 34.62 5.85 20.96
N LEU A 783 34.48 4.83 21.79
CA LEU A 783 33.44 3.82 21.69
C LEU A 783 32.34 4.13 22.72
N SER A 784 31.14 4.41 22.25
CA SER A 784 29.92 4.38 23.08
C SER A 784 29.41 2.95 23.19
N PRO A 785 28.61 2.59 24.22
CA PRO A 785 27.98 1.27 24.32
C PRO A 785 27.22 0.87 23.06
N SER A 786 26.43 1.77 22.50
CA SER A 786 25.69 1.54 21.25
C SER A 786 26.60 1.33 20.03
N ARG A 787 27.79 1.96 19.99
CA ARG A 787 28.77 1.68 18.93
C ARG A 787 29.44 0.33 19.09
N VAL A 788 29.70 -0.10 20.32
CA VAL A 788 30.23 -1.45 20.58
C VAL A 788 29.21 -2.49 20.12
N GLU A 789 27.96 -2.30 20.44
CA GLU A 789 26.87 -3.17 20.02
C GLU A 789 26.78 -3.26 18.49
N LYS A 790 26.75 -2.12 17.79
CA LYS A 790 26.77 -2.08 16.31
C LYS A 790 28.01 -2.74 15.71
N LEU A 791 29.16 -2.52 16.31
CA LEU A 791 30.40 -3.17 15.86
C LEU A 791 30.40 -4.68 16.08
N LEU A 792 29.76 -5.17 17.15
CA LEU A 792 29.60 -6.60 17.41
C LEU A 792 28.58 -7.22 16.48
N ALA A 793 27.47 -6.51 16.18
CA ALA A 793 26.44 -6.97 15.26
C ALA A 793 26.93 -7.01 13.80
N CYS A 794 27.53 -5.94 13.31
CA CYS A 794 28.08 -5.86 11.95
C CYS A 794 29.21 -4.82 11.83
N PRO A 795 30.48 -5.23 11.91
CA PRO A 795 31.62 -4.30 11.82
C PRO A 795 31.64 -3.47 10.54
N MET A 796 31.23 -4.06 9.41
CA MET A 796 31.17 -3.39 8.12
C MET A 796 30.11 -2.29 8.11
N GLN A 797 28.91 -2.56 8.63
CA GLN A 797 27.84 -1.57 8.73
C GLN A 797 28.29 -0.38 9.60
N ALA A 798 28.83 -0.63 10.77
CA ALA A 798 29.30 0.40 11.68
C ALA A 798 30.38 1.31 11.05
N VAL A 799 31.27 0.75 10.23
CA VAL A 799 32.29 1.51 9.49
C VAL A 799 31.65 2.31 8.34
N LEU A 800 30.74 1.70 7.57
CA LEU A 800 30.10 2.35 6.43
C LEU A 800 29.18 3.48 6.87
N GLU A 801 28.40 3.31 7.95
CA GLU A 801 27.57 4.38 8.53
C GLU A 801 28.40 5.61 8.91
N ARG A 802 29.56 5.38 9.50
CA ARG A 802 30.50 6.44 9.82
C ARG A 802 31.07 7.13 8.58
N MET A 803 31.34 6.38 7.52
CA MET A 803 31.86 6.93 6.26
C MET A 803 30.76 7.63 5.46
N SER A 804 29.52 7.18 5.57
CA SER A 804 28.38 7.75 4.83
C SER A 804 27.92 9.10 5.37
N GLY A 805 28.22 9.44 6.67
CA GLY A 805 27.77 10.69 7.30
C GLY A 805 26.25 10.83 7.17
N LEU A 806 25.52 9.81 7.59
CA LEU A 806 24.09 9.91 7.72
C LEU A 806 23.79 11.07 8.65
N ASP A 807 23.02 12.04 8.15
CA ASP A 807 22.51 13.13 8.99
C ASP A 807 21.64 12.48 10.09
N GLU A 808 21.82 12.94 11.33
CA GLU A 808 21.00 12.47 12.44
C GLU A 808 19.53 12.75 12.13
N SER A 809 18.68 11.76 12.18
CA SER A 809 17.24 11.96 12.10
C SER A 809 16.77 12.76 13.32
N LEU A 810 15.63 13.46 13.21
CA LEU A 810 15.04 14.17 14.35
C LEU A 810 14.84 13.23 15.53
N ASP A 811 14.45 12.00 15.30
CA ASP A 811 14.27 10.99 16.36
C ASP A 811 15.59 10.63 17.05
N MET A 812 16.67 10.52 16.29
CA MET A 812 18.02 10.31 16.86
C MET A 812 18.47 11.52 17.69
N ILE A 813 18.17 12.73 17.25
CA ILE A 813 18.46 13.97 17.98
C ILE A 813 17.67 13.99 19.27
N TYR A 814 16.37 13.73 19.24
CA TYR A 814 15.54 13.67 20.44
C TYR A 814 15.97 12.55 21.39
N GLY A 815 16.30 11.37 20.87
CA GLY A 815 16.83 10.27 21.66
C GLY A 815 18.14 10.64 22.38
N ALA A 816 19.09 11.26 21.66
CA ALA A 816 20.36 11.70 22.24
C ALA A 816 20.16 12.79 23.30
N MET A 817 19.23 13.73 23.06
CA MET A 817 18.86 14.76 24.05
C MET A 817 18.22 14.13 25.29
N ALA A 818 17.31 13.18 25.14
CA ALA A 818 16.69 12.47 26.25
C ALA A 818 17.73 11.73 27.09
N HIS A 819 18.64 11.02 26.47
CA HIS A 819 19.75 10.34 27.17
C HIS A 819 20.61 11.34 27.95
N ALA A 820 21.03 12.43 27.32
CA ALA A 820 21.84 13.46 27.99
C ALA A 820 21.11 14.11 29.18
N TYR A 821 19.80 14.32 29.03
CA TYR A 821 18.96 14.85 30.12
C TYR A 821 18.87 13.88 31.30
N PHE A 822 18.58 12.60 31.05
CA PHE A 822 18.52 11.60 32.12
C PHE A 822 19.88 11.34 32.77
N GLU A 823 20.97 11.44 32.01
CA GLU A 823 22.33 11.36 32.55
C GLU A 823 22.62 12.55 33.50
N ALA A 824 22.22 13.77 33.12
CA ALA A 824 22.36 14.95 33.95
C ALA A 824 21.56 14.83 35.26
N LEU A 825 20.31 14.35 35.20
CA LEU A 825 19.52 14.03 36.40
C LEU A 825 20.19 12.96 37.27
N GLY A 826 20.69 11.88 36.65
CA GLY A 826 21.42 10.82 37.37
C GLY A 826 22.70 11.33 38.06
N ASN A 827 23.32 12.38 37.54
CA ASN A 827 24.46 13.09 38.16
C ASN A 827 24.04 14.12 39.21
N GLY A 828 22.74 14.25 39.53
CA GLY A 828 22.23 15.06 40.64
C GLY A 828 21.87 16.50 40.27
N MET A 829 21.74 16.83 38.96
CA MET A 829 21.21 18.10 38.53
C MET A 829 19.69 18.13 38.75
N ASP A 830 19.11 19.30 39.00
CA ASP A 830 17.65 19.43 38.98
C ASP A 830 17.11 19.49 37.55
N ASP A 831 15.79 19.36 37.41
CA ASP A 831 15.12 19.29 36.08
C ASP A 831 15.46 20.47 35.17
N THR A 832 15.56 21.68 35.73
CA THR A 832 15.82 22.90 34.97
C THR A 832 17.28 22.95 34.54
N GLU A 833 18.20 22.64 35.46
CA GLU A 833 19.64 22.61 35.22
C GLU A 833 20.00 21.52 34.20
N ALA A 834 19.33 20.33 34.28
CA ALA A 834 19.55 19.22 33.36
C ALA A 834 19.06 19.57 31.96
N LEU A 835 17.90 20.22 31.84
CA LEU A 835 17.36 20.65 30.55
C LEU A 835 18.24 21.72 29.89
N ASP A 836 18.66 22.73 30.67
CA ASP A 836 19.54 23.79 30.18
C ASP A 836 20.92 23.25 29.75
N ALA A 837 21.49 22.33 30.52
CA ALA A 837 22.75 21.68 30.17
C ALA A 837 22.63 20.85 28.87
N THR A 838 21.53 20.14 28.70
CA THR A 838 21.28 19.32 27.49
C THR A 838 21.13 20.22 26.25
N VAL A 839 20.36 21.31 26.36
CA VAL A 839 20.18 22.26 25.25
C VAL A 839 21.47 23.00 24.92
N ALA A 840 22.26 23.37 25.95
CA ALA A 840 23.56 24.00 25.75
C ALA A 840 24.56 23.07 25.08
N ALA A 841 24.62 21.80 25.50
CA ALA A 841 25.47 20.79 24.87
C ALA A 841 25.11 20.57 23.40
N ARG A 842 23.82 20.51 23.06
CA ARG A 842 23.38 20.37 21.67
C ARG A 842 23.76 21.60 20.83
N ARG A 843 23.50 22.80 21.30
CA ARG A 843 23.91 24.03 20.60
C ARG A 843 25.42 24.10 20.39
N ALA A 844 26.20 23.61 21.34
CA ALA A 844 27.67 23.54 21.20
C ALA A 844 28.10 22.51 20.14
N ALA A 845 27.38 21.36 20.02
CA ALA A 845 27.64 20.36 19.00
C ALA A 845 27.27 20.89 17.62
N ASP A 846 26.14 21.56 17.45
CA ASP A 846 25.70 22.16 16.18
C ASP A 846 26.66 23.27 15.68
N ASN A 847 27.34 23.95 16.59
CA ASN A 847 28.32 24.99 16.27
C ASN A 847 29.79 24.50 16.25
N ALA A 848 30.03 23.24 16.55
CA ALA A 848 31.38 22.67 16.50
C ALA A 848 31.81 22.47 15.04
N PRO A 849 33.07 22.83 14.68
CA PRO A 849 33.57 22.56 13.36
C PRO A 849 33.60 21.03 13.11
N GLU A 850 33.14 20.58 11.95
CA GLU A 850 32.93 19.17 11.56
C GLU A 850 34.13 18.24 11.75
N TRP A 851 35.34 18.76 11.92
CA TRP A 851 36.52 17.95 12.18
C TRP A 851 36.68 17.58 13.67
N LYS A 852 35.83 18.06 14.56
CA LYS A 852 35.82 17.75 16.00
C LYS A 852 34.69 16.80 16.41
N VAL A 853 33.77 16.43 15.51
CA VAL A 853 32.70 15.48 15.78
C VAL A 853 33.05 14.09 15.31
#